data_3046cc59b0934e958304ed33404be443
#
_entry.id   3046cc59b0934e958304ed33404be443
#
_cell.length_a   1.000
_cell.length_b   1.000
_cell.length_c   1.000
_cell.angle_alpha   90.00
_cell.angle_beta   90.00
_cell.angle_gamma   90.00
#
_symmetry.space_group_name_H-M   'P 1'
#
loop_
_entity.id
_entity.type
_entity.pdbx_description
1 polymer ?
#
loop_
_entity_poly.entity_id
_entity_poly.type
_entity_poly.pdbx_seq_one_letter_code
_entity_poly.pdbx_strand_id
1 'polypeptide(L)'
;MKKNSSNHWSRRMAILYLAGLVVGNVYATPASDLKQPNLPFVSASCLEQETAIKHGLHFSTLPNRWDEAVPLGNGIMGALVYQKDGKLRLALDRADLWDLRPVKEFNGPKYSYKAICEAVDKKDMKPIYEVIDARTQKDIAPTKLPAGALEFAIGQLGEVESVDLDVMTAICTITWKNGTKGYFFTNAVDKKGYFRFVHLPEKIAINLQSPSFELKEGEKEQRNSLSRLGYKNGKIVNKENHINYRQKVYGDVSYETALKWEYIDDSTMEGVFCITTDGTWYSESLSAGKQMKNHTKDFSTARKEHTEWWKQYWQQCEINLPDKVLERQWYLEMYKFGAASRKDAPPICLQAVWTADNGQTPPWRGDFHNDLNTQLSYWPGYASNHLEESSVFTDWLWKIKENSQAYTRQFFDVEGLNVPCISTLDGRNLGGWNQYSHSPTAVGWLVHHFYLQWQYSADEVFLKEQAYPWVKEAARFFENISVINKNGKRQLPISSSPEINDNDWNAWFKETTNYDLACIRFTNKAAADMAEALGLKKEAKHWKSQNEEWPDFAVDSTGLTIAPNYPLAYSHRHLSNMLAIHPFGLLDISQGKEMEKLIKRSIHHTEEMGVNGWCGYTYSWLANFHARVFNGDAAARALHIFIKAFCSPNSFHLNGDQLKKGYSGLTYRPFTLEGNFACASAIQEMLLQSHTGVIKVFPAIPESWQNASFRNMRAMGAFLITASYKDGKVEYIKVQSEKGGKLKIFNPFTKKVEEMEMKAGETKSLSH
;
A
#
# COMPACT_ATOMS: atom_id res chain seq x y z
N MET A 1 22.85 -43.47 26.10
CA MET A 1 21.51 -43.17 25.52
C MET A 1 21.20 -41.69 25.72
N LYS A 2 21.58 -40.86 24.76
CA LYS A 2 21.19 -39.43 24.70
C LYS A 2 20.50 -39.23 23.36
N LYS A 3 19.18 -39.03 23.37
CA LYS A 3 18.36 -38.76 22.19
C LYS A 3 18.17 -37.25 22.02
N ASN A 4 18.49 -36.82 20.83
CA ASN A 4 18.26 -35.56 20.18
C ASN A 4 17.06 -34.72 20.68
N SER A 5 17.36 -33.50 21.17
CA SER A 5 16.40 -32.48 21.55
C SER A 5 16.41 -31.23 20.59
N SER A 6 17.05 -31.33 19.43
CA SER A 6 17.25 -30.16 18.53
C SER A 6 16.16 -29.94 17.49
N ASN A 7 15.21 -30.87 17.29
CA ASN A 7 14.19 -30.77 16.25
C ASN A 7 12.81 -30.22 16.71
N HIS A 8 12.68 -29.81 17.96
CA HIS A 8 11.37 -29.37 18.49
C HIS A 8 11.15 -27.87 18.48
N TRP A 9 12.19 -27.07 18.25
CA TRP A 9 12.07 -25.60 18.30
C TRP A 9 11.73 -24.97 16.96
N SER A 10 12.25 -25.46 15.85
CA SER A 10 11.94 -24.95 14.51
C SER A 10 10.47 -25.18 14.10
N ARG A 11 9.90 -26.34 14.48
CA ARG A 11 8.48 -26.64 14.21
C ARG A 11 7.47 -25.82 15.03
N ARG A 12 7.84 -25.32 16.21
CA ARG A 12 6.94 -24.49 17.04
C ARG A 12 6.93 -23.02 16.62
N MET A 13 7.96 -22.52 15.96
CA MET A 13 7.96 -21.14 15.47
C MET A 13 7.14 -20.96 14.20
N ALA A 14 7.19 -21.90 13.27
CA ALA A 14 6.34 -21.91 12.07
C ALA A 14 4.83 -22.01 12.41
N ILE A 15 4.48 -22.74 13.47
CA ILE A 15 3.07 -23.00 13.87
C ILE A 15 2.39 -21.78 14.48
N LEU A 16 3.11 -20.77 14.98
CA LEU A 16 2.51 -19.61 15.66
C LEU A 16 2.24 -18.39 14.74
N TYR A 17 2.83 -18.35 13.55
CA TYR A 17 2.44 -17.41 12.48
C TYR A 17 1.47 -18.03 11.46
N LEU A 18 1.36 -19.36 11.47
CA LEU A 18 0.48 -20.17 10.63
C LEU A 18 -0.55 -20.88 11.54
N ALA A 19 -1.47 -20.13 12.12
CA ALA A 19 -2.68 -20.75 12.65
C ALA A 19 -3.44 -21.37 11.46
N GLY A 20 -3.10 -22.62 11.08
CA GLY A 20 -3.88 -23.32 10.08
C GLY A 20 -3.17 -24.28 9.13
N LEU A 21 -1.87 -24.54 9.24
CA LEU A 21 -1.26 -25.58 8.40
C LEU A 21 -1.31 -26.95 9.09
N VAL A 22 -2.43 -27.67 8.87
CA VAL A 22 -2.43 -29.13 8.83
C VAL A 22 -1.87 -29.49 7.45
N VAL A 23 -0.63 -29.96 7.38
CA VAL A 23 -0.04 -30.51 6.17
C VAL A 23 -0.68 -31.88 5.93
N GLY A 24 -1.81 -31.88 5.21
CA GLY A 24 -2.18 -33.02 4.39
C GLY A 24 -1.51 -32.82 3.03
N ASN A 25 -0.84 -33.84 2.50
CA ASN A 25 -0.38 -33.88 1.11
C ASN A 25 -1.61 -33.78 0.18
N VAL A 26 -2.05 -32.55 -0.10
CA VAL A 26 -2.99 -32.29 -1.17
C VAL A 26 -2.13 -31.90 -2.37
N TYR A 27 -2.12 -32.76 -3.39
CA TYR A 27 -1.52 -32.44 -4.69
C TYR A 27 -2.12 -31.12 -5.15
N ALA A 28 -1.29 -30.10 -5.35
CA ALA A 28 -1.70 -28.82 -5.92
C ALA A 28 -2.24 -29.08 -7.32
N THR A 29 -3.50 -28.71 -7.59
CA THR A 29 -4.04 -28.69 -8.94
C THR A 29 -3.42 -27.49 -9.64
N PRO A 30 -2.74 -27.65 -10.80
CA PRO A 30 -2.23 -26.54 -11.58
C PRO A 30 -3.36 -25.55 -11.90
N ALA A 31 -3.05 -24.27 -11.97
CA ALA A 31 -4.02 -23.24 -12.31
C ALA A 31 -4.67 -23.44 -13.69
N SER A 32 -3.97 -24.16 -14.61
CA SER A 32 -4.46 -24.58 -15.90
C SER A 32 -5.54 -25.68 -15.83
N ASP A 33 -5.52 -26.53 -14.79
CA ASP A 33 -6.45 -27.63 -14.56
C ASP A 33 -7.63 -27.26 -13.65
N LEU A 34 -7.65 -26.04 -13.15
CA LEU A 34 -8.89 -25.46 -12.70
C LEU A 34 -9.77 -25.40 -13.95
N LYS A 35 -10.49 -26.55 -14.23
CA LYS A 35 -11.64 -26.52 -15.12
C LYS A 35 -12.32 -25.22 -14.82
N GLN A 36 -12.38 -24.33 -15.82
CA GLN A 36 -13.18 -23.11 -15.67
C GLN A 36 -14.40 -23.57 -14.92
N PRO A 37 -14.62 -23.20 -13.67
CA PRO A 37 -15.96 -23.36 -13.19
C PRO A 37 -16.72 -22.59 -14.25
N ASN A 38 -17.64 -23.25 -14.98
CA ASN A 38 -18.80 -22.56 -15.48
C ASN A 38 -19.36 -21.93 -14.21
N LEU A 39 -18.74 -20.78 -13.84
CA LEU A 39 -19.31 -19.91 -12.87
C LEU A 39 -20.67 -19.65 -13.47
N PRO A 40 -21.78 -20.20 -12.89
CA PRO A 40 -23.04 -19.64 -13.25
C PRO A 40 -22.74 -18.16 -13.11
N PHE A 41 -22.97 -17.39 -14.16
CA PHE A 41 -23.22 -15.97 -14.01
C PHE A 41 -24.15 -15.93 -12.79
N VAL A 42 -23.58 -15.79 -11.61
CA VAL A 42 -24.35 -15.35 -10.45
C VAL A 42 -24.83 -14.04 -10.96
N SER A 43 -26.09 -14.06 -11.39
CA SER A 43 -26.75 -12.87 -11.87
C SER A 43 -26.33 -11.79 -10.91
N ALA A 44 -25.92 -10.66 -11.41
CA ALA A 44 -25.51 -9.48 -10.68
C ALA A 44 -26.52 -9.00 -9.61
N SER A 45 -27.56 -9.77 -9.35
CA SER A 45 -28.69 -9.49 -8.47
C SER A 45 -28.36 -9.25 -7.00
N CYS A 46 -27.12 -9.52 -6.54
CA CYS A 46 -26.65 -9.04 -5.24
C CYS A 46 -25.84 -7.73 -5.32
N LEU A 47 -25.50 -7.25 -6.53
CA LEU A 47 -24.76 -5.99 -6.75
C LEU A 47 -25.59 -4.94 -7.51
N GLU A 48 -26.76 -5.31 -8.02
CA GLU A 48 -27.71 -4.44 -8.75
C GLU A 48 -28.87 -3.97 -7.87
N GLN A 49 -28.60 -3.49 -6.66
CA GLN A 49 -29.38 -2.36 -6.21
C GLN A 49 -28.73 -1.13 -6.87
N GLU A 50 -29.46 -0.48 -7.79
CA GLU A 50 -29.17 0.89 -8.20
C GLU A 50 -29.17 1.75 -6.94
N THR A 51 -28.02 1.81 -6.27
CA THR A 51 -27.81 2.73 -5.18
C THR A 51 -27.79 4.11 -5.83
N ALA A 52 -28.48 5.07 -5.26
CA ALA A 52 -28.46 6.47 -5.69
C ALA A 52 -27.04 7.07 -5.69
N ILE A 53 -26.07 6.35 -5.12
CA ILE A 53 -24.67 6.71 -4.97
C ILE A 53 -23.83 5.93 -5.99
N LYS A 54 -23.39 6.61 -7.01
CA LYS A 54 -22.48 6.05 -8.01
C LYS A 54 -21.12 5.74 -7.36
N HIS A 55 -20.60 4.52 -7.53
CA HIS A 55 -19.29 4.04 -7.07
C HIS A 55 -19.06 3.92 -5.56
N GLY A 56 -19.98 4.33 -4.69
CA GLY A 56 -19.84 4.33 -3.24
C GLY A 56 -20.03 2.97 -2.56
N LEU A 57 -20.03 2.97 -1.22
CA LEU A 57 -20.41 1.85 -0.39
C LEU A 57 -21.86 2.01 0.03
N HIS A 58 -22.60 0.90 0.06
CA HIS A 58 -23.97 0.82 0.56
C HIS A 58 -24.14 -0.42 1.43
N PHE A 59 -24.71 -0.23 2.63
CA PHE A 59 -25.07 -1.29 3.55
C PHE A 59 -26.51 -1.09 4.02
N SER A 60 -27.29 -2.16 4.11
CA SER A 60 -28.66 -2.16 4.66
C SER A 60 -28.70 -2.11 6.19
N THR A 61 -27.56 -2.30 6.86
CA THR A 61 -27.40 -2.26 8.31
C THR A 61 -26.00 -1.71 8.65
N LEU A 62 -25.81 -1.21 9.87
CA LEU A 62 -24.47 -0.85 10.33
C LEU A 62 -23.54 -2.08 10.29
N PRO A 63 -22.32 -1.98 9.72
CA PRO A 63 -21.30 -2.99 9.90
C PRO A 63 -21.06 -3.24 11.41
N ASN A 64 -20.80 -4.48 11.78
CA ASN A 64 -20.58 -4.86 13.19
C ASN A 64 -19.12 -5.24 13.50
N ARG A 65 -18.24 -5.03 12.56
CA ARG A 65 -16.81 -5.30 12.66
C ARG A 65 -16.01 -4.08 12.22
N TRP A 66 -14.94 -3.78 12.94
CA TRP A 66 -14.04 -2.68 12.59
C TRP A 66 -13.35 -2.86 11.23
N ASP A 67 -13.04 -4.11 10.83
CA ASP A 67 -12.42 -4.45 9.54
C ASP A 67 -13.42 -4.48 8.35
N GLU A 68 -14.69 -4.20 8.61
CA GLU A 68 -15.77 -4.04 7.62
C GLU A 68 -16.42 -2.65 7.70
N ALA A 69 -15.96 -1.81 8.60
CA ALA A 69 -16.49 -0.49 8.87
C ALA A 69 -16.33 0.47 7.69
N VAL A 70 -17.19 1.50 7.61
CA VAL A 70 -17.07 2.56 6.61
C VAL A 70 -15.83 3.41 6.90
N PRO A 71 -14.84 3.45 5.99
CA PRO A 71 -13.60 4.18 6.21
C PRO A 71 -13.71 5.65 5.83
N LEU A 72 -13.36 6.56 6.76
CA LEU A 72 -13.21 7.99 6.53
C LEU A 72 -11.77 8.40 6.80
N GLY A 73 -11.20 9.31 5.99
CA GLY A 73 -9.81 9.73 6.16
C GLY A 73 -9.48 11.05 5.48
N ASN A 74 -8.42 11.72 5.98
CA ASN A 74 -7.86 12.94 5.40
C ASN A 74 -6.32 12.96 5.40
N GLY A 75 -5.69 11.77 5.36
CA GLY A 75 -4.26 11.57 5.36
C GLY A 75 -3.63 11.56 6.74
N ILE A 76 -4.01 12.47 7.63
CA ILE A 76 -3.47 12.54 9.00
C ILE A 76 -4.37 11.82 10.01
N MET A 77 -5.68 11.90 9.84
CA MET A 77 -6.67 11.34 10.75
C MET A 77 -7.65 10.45 9.97
N GLY A 78 -8.03 9.33 10.57
CA GLY A 78 -9.04 8.42 10.06
C GLY A 78 -10.10 8.08 11.08
N ALA A 79 -11.25 7.63 10.59
CA ALA A 79 -12.32 7.09 11.40
C ALA A 79 -12.95 5.88 10.69
N LEU A 80 -13.28 4.85 11.48
CA LEU A 80 -14.03 3.68 11.03
C LEU A 80 -15.42 3.73 11.64
N VAL A 81 -16.45 3.83 10.79
CA VAL A 81 -17.86 3.97 11.21
C VAL A 81 -18.53 2.62 11.21
N TYR A 82 -18.93 2.13 12.39
CA TYR A 82 -19.57 0.82 12.55
C TYR A 82 -20.37 0.73 13.85
N GLN A 83 -21.00 -0.41 14.13
CA GLN A 83 -21.73 -0.67 15.37
C GLN A 83 -20.92 -1.58 16.30
N LYS A 84 -20.83 -1.21 17.57
CA LYS A 84 -20.27 -2.04 18.65
C LYS A 84 -21.12 -1.92 19.92
N ASP A 85 -21.47 -3.06 20.51
CA ASP A 85 -22.24 -3.13 21.75
C ASP A 85 -23.53 -2.27 21.72
N GLY A 86 -24.24 -2.28 20.58
CA GLY A 86 -25.48 -1.53 20.37
C GLY A 86 -25.33 -0.03 20.18
N LYS A 87 -24.10 0.48 20.10
CA LYS A 87 -23.79 1.91 19.88
C LYS A 87 -23.20 2.12 18.48
N LEU A 88 -23.48 3.27 17.90
CA LEU A 88 -22.70 3.75 16.75
C LEU A 88 -21.33 4.14 17.24
N ARG A 89 -20.30 3.63 16.60
CA ARG A 89 -18.89 3.82 16.98
C ARG A 89 -18.08 4.36 15.82
N LEU A 90 -17.33 5.41 16.08
CA LEU A 90 -16.28 5.93 15.22
C LEU A 90 -14.95 5.59 15.86
N ALA A 91 -14.30 4.52 15.42
CA ALA A 91 -12.95 4.18 15.86
C ALA A 91 -11.96 5.13 15.19
N LEU A 92 -11.19 5.84 16.01
CA LEU A 92 -10.34 6.94 15.58
C LEU A 92 -8.89 6.48 15.47
N ASP A 93 -8.22 6.96 14.45
CA ASP A 93 -6.80 6.75 14.22
C ASP A 93 -6.10 8.02 13.76
N ARG A 94 -4.78 8.05 13.95
CA ARG A 94 -3.94 9.13 13.47
C ARG A 94 -2.63 8.55 12.91
N ALA A 95 -2.25 8.98 11.73
CA ALA A 95 -1.14 8.39 10.97
C ALA A 95 0.22 8.46 11.68
N ASP A 96 0.50 9.53 12.42
CA ASP A 96 1.77 9.73 13.16
C ASP A 96 1.74 9.28 14.62
N LEU A 97 0.67 8.57 15.04
CA LEU A 97 0.55 8.09 16.40
C LEU A 97 1.25 6.74 16.58
N TRP A 98 2.50 6.80 17.07
CA TRP A 98 3.39 5.66 17.23
C TRP A 98 4.05 5.59 18.60
N ASP A 99 4.31 4.38 19.06
CA ASP A 99 5.36 4.09 20.02
C ASP A 99 6.67 3.86 19.26
N LEU A 100 7.57 4.82 19.31
CA LEU A 100 8.85 4.79 18.60
C LEU A 100 10.02 4.42 19.52
N ARG A 101 9.79 3.61 20.58
CA ARG A 101 10.91 3.16 21.44
C ARG A 101 11.94 2.38 20.63
N PRO A 102 13.25 2.66 20.81
CA PRO A 102 14.29 1.97 20.07
C PRO A 102 14.39 0.50 20.46
N VAL A 103 14.81 -0.30 19.50
CA VAL A 103 15.13 -1.72 19.70
C VAL A 103 16.53 -1.81 20.30
N LYS A 104 16.62 -2.18 21.57
CA LYS A 104 17.90 -2.20 22.31
C LYS A 104 18.91 -3.18 21.73
N GLU A 105 18.44 -4.33 21.26
CA GLU A 105 19.26 -5.41 20.70
C GLU A 105 19.98 -5.03 19.41
N PHE A 106 19.48 -3.99 18.71
CA PHE A 106 20.05 -3.53 17.43
C PHE A 106 21.30 -2.65 17.57
N ASN A 107 21.91 -2.61 18.73
CA ASN A 107 23.19 -1.93 18.99
C ASN A 107 24.36 -2.90 19.25
N GLY A 108 24.14 -4.20 19.18
CA GLY A 108 25.16 -5.20 19.50
C GLY A 108 25.96 -5.67 18.26
N PRO A 109 27.13 -6.30 18.47
CA PRO A 109 27.99 -6.78 17.36
C PRO A 109 27.36 -7.93 16.56
N LYS A 110 26.33 -8.59 17.10
CA LYS A 110 25.55 -9.62 16.39
C LYS A 110 24.50 -9.01 15.46
N TYR A 111 24.23 -7.72 15.57
CA TYR A 111 23.32 -7.01 14.69
C TYR A 111 24.11 -6.41 13.53
N SER A 112 24.45 -7.23 12.54
CA SER A 112 25.15 -6.80 11.34
C SER A 112 24.93 -7.78 10.18
N TYR A 113 25.03 -7.27 8.96
CA TYR A 113 24.95 -8.10 7.75
C TYR A 113 26.06 -9.15 7.70
N LYS A 114 27.27 -8.79 8.18
CA LYS A 114 28.38 -9.73 8.33
C LYS A 114 28.03 -10.91 9.24
N ALA A 115 27.33 -10.66 10.35
CA ALA A 115 26.89 -11.74 11.25
C ALA A 115 25.89 -12.68 10.56
N ILE A 116 25.00 -12.16 9.71
CA ILE A 116 24.10 -12.99 8.89
C ILE A 116 24.91 -13.81 7.88
N CYS A 117 25.86 -13.21 7.16
CA CYS A 117 26.74 -13.94 6.24
C CYS A 117 27.46 -15.11 6.92
N GLU A 118 28.02 -14.87 8.10
CA GLU A 118 28.70 -15.93 8.89
C GLU A 118 27.74 -17.04 9.37
N ALA A 119 26.51 -16.67 9.77
CA ALA A 119 25.48 -17.63 10.18
C ALA A 119 25.02 -18.51 9.02
N VAL A 120 24.85 -17.92 7.84
CA VAL A 120 24.53 -18.63 6.59
C VAL A 120 25.64 -19.61 6.20
N ASP A 121 26.91 -19.18 6.26
CA ASP A 121 28.06 -20.04 5.98
C ASP A 121 28.17 -21.24 6.91
N LYS A 122 27.87 -21.03 8.19
CA LYS A 122 27.84 -22.07 9.22
C LYS A 122 26.56 -22.91 9.22
N LYS A 123 25.54 -22.51 8.42
CA LYS A 123 24.18 -23.06 8.43
C LYS A 123 23.55 -23.08 9.83
N ASP A 124 23.84 -22.05 10.62
CA ASP A 124 23.34 -21.86 11.98
C ASP A 124 22.80 -20.43 12.16
N MET A 125 21.47 -20.27 11.99
CA MET A 125 20.78 -18.99 12.13
C MET A 125 20.39 -18.68 13.58
N LYS A 126 20.64 -19.58 14.53
CA LYS A 126 20.21 -19.39 15.93
C LYS A 126 20.69 -18.06 16.53
N PRO A 127 21.97 -17.64 16.37
CA PRO A 127 22.43 -16.34 16.90
C PRO A 127 21.70 -15.14 16.31
N ILE A 128 21.24 -15.25 15.05
CA ILE A 128 20.49 -14.19 14.35
C ILE A 128 19.04 -14.16 14.85
N TYR A 129 18.40 -15.33 14.99
CA TYR A 129 17.05 -15.41 15.55
C TYR A 129 16.96 -14.82 16.96
N GLU A 130 17.97 -15.02 17.80
CA GLU A 130 18.00 -14.50 19.16
C GLU A 130 17.99 -12.96 19.19
N VAL A 131 18.66 -12.32 18.23
CA VAL A 131 18.80 -10.85 18.16
C VAL A 131 17.65 -10.21 17.40
N ILE A 132 17.26 -10.76 16.23
CA ILE A 132 16.33 -10.12 15.31
C ILE A 132 14.90 -10.61 15.53
N ASP A 133 14.69 -11.94 15.57
CA ASP A 133 13.35 -12.54 15.50
C ASP A 133 12.72 -12.76 16.88
N ALA A 134 13.47 -13.35 17.84
CA ALA A 134 12.91 -13.74 19.13
C ALA A 134 12.40 -12.57 19.97
N ARG A 135 13.04 -11.40 19.85
CA ARG A 135 12.60 -10.21 20.57
C ARG A 135 11.21 -9.74 20.12
N THR A 136 10.87 -9.83 18.82
CA THR A 136 9.56 -9.41 18.32
C THR A 136 8.41 -10.24 18.88
N GLN A 137 8.72 -11.39 19.47
CA GLN A 137 7.76 -12.21 20.20
C GLN A 137 7.59 -11.76 21.65
N LYS A 138 8.64 -11.17 22.24
CA LYS A 138 8.64 -10.69 23.63
C LYS A 138 8.11 -9.28 23.72
N ASP A 139 8.51 -8.40 22.81
CA ASP A 139 8.17 -6.98 22.82
C ASP A 139 7.21 -6.66 21.67
N ILE A 140 6.18 -5.87 21.95
CA ILE A 140 5.18 -5.46 20.95
C ILE A 140 5.43 -4.06 20.40
N ALA A 141 6.45 -3.37 20.87
CA ALA A 141 6.91 -2.07 20.37
C ALA A 141 8.28 -2.19 19.67
N PRO A 142 8.62 -1.28 18.74
CA PRO A 142 7.78 -0.17 18.27
C PRO A 142 6.51 -0.62 17.54
N THR A 143 5.47 0.23 17.54
CA THR A 143 4.17 -0.08 16.92
C THR A 143 3.33 1.19 16.74
N LYS A 144 2.42 1.17 15.78
CA LYS A 144 1.36 2.17 15.65
C LYS A 144 0.34 2.02 16.79
N LEU A 145 -0.25 3.13 17.25
CA LEU A 145 -1.16 3.18 18.39
C LEU A 145 -2.56 3.66 17.98
N PRO A 146 -3.64 3.14 18.58
CA PRO A 146 -5.00 3.64 18.35
C PRO A 146 -5.24 4.93 19.14
N ALA A 147 -6.13 5.81 18.62
CA ALA A 147 -6.48 7.09 19.25
C ALA A 147 -7.75 7.03 20.14
N GLY A 148 -8.44 5.90 20.18
CA GLY A 148 -9.70 5.72 20.88
C GLY A 148 -10.91 5.74 19.95
N ALA A 149 -12.11 5.99 20.48
CA ALA A 149 -13.32 6.02 19.68
C ALA A 149 -14.39 6.96 20.26
N LEU A 150 -15.24 7.49 19.37
CA LEU A 150 -16.48 8.14 19.76
C LEU A 150 -17.63 7.12 19.71
N GLU A 151 -18.48 7.15 20.71
CA GLU A 151 -19.67 6.29 20.82
C GLU A 151 -20.91 7.14 20.97
N PHE A 152 -21.94 6.83 20.17
CA PHE A 152 -23.24 7.48 20.20
C PHE A 152 -24.29 6.46 20.64
N ALA A 153 -25.11 6.79 21.63
CA ALA A 153 -26.21 5.96 22.07
C ALA A 153 -27.37 6.09 21.08
N ILE A 154 -27.51 5.10 20.19
CA ILE A 154 -28.48 5.12 19.10
C ILE A 154 -29.67 4.19 19.29
N GLY A 155 -29.80 3.53 20.47
CA GLY A 155 -30.85 2.53 20.70
C GLY A 155 -32.25 3.05 20.50
N GLN A 156 -32.52 4.31 20.84
CA GLN A 156 -33.81 4.98 20.65
C GLN A 156 -34.12 5.37 19.20
N LEU A 157 -33.14 5.33 18.29
CA LEU A 157 -33.37 5.67 16.90
C LEU A 157 -34.00 4.52 16.09
N GLY A 158 -34.01 3.30 16.67
CA GLY A 158 -34.60 2.12 16.03
C GLY A 158 -33.70 1.53 14.93
N GLU A 159 -34.33 0.92 13.94
CA GLU A 159 -33.62 0.21 12.86
C GLU A 159 -32.99 1.16 11.85
N VAL A 160 -31.77 0.82 11.43
CA VAL A 160 -31.11 1.47 10.31
C VAL A 160 -31.76 1.02 9.00
N GLU A 161 -32.02 1.97 8.11
CA GLU A 161 -32.48 1.75 6.76
C GLU A 161 -31.31 1.61 5.76
N SER A 162 -30.32 2.52 5.86
CA SER A 162 -29.11 2.47 5.04
C SER A 162 -27.92 3.11 5.72
N VAL A 163 -26.70 2.66 5.31
CA VAL A 163 -25.43 3.29 5.58
C VAL A 163 -24.71 3.45 4.26
N ASP A 164 -24.45 4.68 3.86
CA ASP A 164 -23.95 5.04 2.56
C ASP A 164 -22.66 5.84 2.67
N LEU A 165 -21.62 5.46 1.92
CA LEU A 165 -20.46 6.30 1.68
C LEU A 165 -20.48 6.78 0.23
N ASP A 166 -20.74 8.07 0.03
CA ASP A 166 -20.55 8.70 -1.25
C ASP A 166 -19.06 9.06 -1.44
N VAL A 167 -18.35 8.33 -2.29
CA VAL A 167 -16.91 8.56 -2.51
C VAL A 167 -16.63 9.86 -3.24
N MET A 168 -17.62 10.41 -3.98
CA MET A 168 -17.45 11.69 -4.68
C MET A 168 -17.38 12.87 -3.72
N THR A 169 -18.07 12.77 -2.60
CA THR A 169 -18.08 13.78 -1.54
C THR A 169 -17.37 13.33 -0.27
N ALA A 170 -16.99 12.05 -0.17
CA ALA A 170 -16.39 11.43 1.00
C ALA A 170 -17.20 11.61 2.30
N ILE A 171 -18.52 11.60 2.18
CA ILE A 171 -19.46 11.71 3.30
C ILE A 171 -20.14 10.37 3.53
N CYS A 172 -20.07 9.89 4.78
CA CYS A 172 -20.88 8.78 5.25
C CYS A 172 -22.22 9.30 5.75
N THR A 173 -23.32 8.75 5.20
CA THR A 173 -24.70 9.04 5.62
C THR A 173 -25.34 7.78 6.19
N ILE A 174 -25.90 7.88 7.39
CA ILE A 174 -26.69 6.82 8.02
C ILE A 174 -28.14 7.30 8.06
N THR A 175 -29.04 6.50 7.54
CA THR A 175 -30.49 6.78 7.57
C THR A 175 -31.17 5.73 8.45
N TRP A 176 -32.01 6.17 9.37
CA TRP A 176 -32.86 5.31 10.19
C TRP A 176 -34.30 5.32 9.67
N LYS A 177 -35.04 4.22 9.87
CA LYS A 177 -36.44 4.09 9.43
C LYS A 177 -37.37 5.14 10.04
N ASN A 178 -37.03 5.71 11.18
CA ASN A 178 -37.81 6.80 11.80
C ASN A 178 -37.58 8.19 11.16
N GLY A 179 -36.75 8.26 10.09
CA GLY A 179 -36.43 9.48 9.36
C GLY A 179 -35.22 10.24 9.90
N THR A 180 -34.60 9.82 11.00
CA THR A 180 -33.34 10.39 11.49
C THR A 180 -32.23 10.14 10.47
N LYS A 181 -31.37 11.14 10.29
CA LYS A 181 -30.14 11.00 9.49
C LYS A 181 -28.89 11.47 10.25
N GLY A 182 -27.82 10.72 10.12
CA GLY A 182 -26.49 11.08 10.61
C GLY A 182 -25.50 11.24 9.45
N TYR A 183 -24.76 12.34 9.45
CA TYR A 183 -23.72 12.67 8.46
C TYR A 183 -22.36 12.70 9.16
N PHE A 184 -21.35 12.06 8.56
CA PHE A 184 -20.00 11.94 9.12
C PHE A 184 -18.95 12.14 8.03
N PHE A 185 -17.94 12.95 8.30
CA PHE A 185 -16.75 13.07 7.44
C PHE A 185 -15.53 13.53 8.23
N THR A 186 -14.34 13.13 7.77
CA THR A 186 -13.08 13.74 8.16
C THR A 186 -12.76 14.82 7.15
N ASN A 187 -12.74 16.09 7.59
CA ASN A 187 -12.60 17.22 6.69
C ASN A 187 -11.27 17.19 5.95
N ALA A 188 -11.31 17.36 4.64
CA ALA A 188 -10.15 17.29 3.75
C ALA A 188 -9.18 18.47 3.94
N VAL A 189 -9.59 19.57 4.58
CA VAL A 189 -8.83 20.82 4.66
C VAL A 189 -8.29 21.11 6.06
N ASP A 190 -9.11 20.97 7.11
CA ASP A 190 -8.76 21.48 8.46
C ASP A 190 -8.38 20.39 9.48
N LYS A 191 -8.10 19.17 9.05
CA LYS A 191 -7.64 18.05 9.88
C LYS A 191 -8.57 17.72 11.05
N LYS A 192 -9.90 17.92 10.89
CA LYS A 192 -10.93 17.63 11.90
C LYS A 192 -11.97 16.69 11.32
N GLY A 193 -12.67 16.00 12.21
CA GLY A 193 -13.86 15.24 11.84
C GLY A 193 -15.12 15.99 12.27
N TYR A 194 -16.16 15.87 11.49
CA TYR A 194 -17.45 16.51 11.71
C TYR A 194 -18.57 15.49 11.65
N PHE A 195 -19.60 15.73 12.46
CA PHE A 195 -20.84 14.98 12.38
C PHE A 195 -22.05 15.86 12.56
N ARG A 196 -23.19 15.46 11.99
CA ARG A 196 -24.48 16.10 12.18
C ARG A 196 -25.58 15.06 12.21
N PHE A 197 -26.45 15.13 13.19
CA PHE A 197 -27.71 14.40 13.23
C PHE A 197 -28.86 15.38 13.00
N VAL A 198 -29.84 14.95 12.20
CA VAL A 198 -31.09 15.69 11.97
C VAL A 198 -32.28 14.78 12.19
N HIS A 199 -33.42 15.38 12.55
CA HIS A 199 -34.68 14.67 12.85
C HIS A 199 -34.49 13.68 14.02
N LEU A 200 -33.69 14.03 15.02
CA LEU A 200 -33.59 13.27 16.25
C LEU A 200 -34.92 13.29 17.00
N PRO A 201 -35.46 12.13 17.45
CA PRO A 201 -36.66 12.09 18.27
C PRO A 201 -36.41 12.61 19.70
N GLU A 202 -35.17 12.46 20.19
CA GLU A 202 -34.70 12.89 21.49
C GLU A 202 -33.17 13.07 21.50
N LYS A 203 -32.63 13.71 22.52
CA LYS A 203 -31.19 13.90 22.68
C LYS A 203 -30.46 12.58 22.87
N ILE A 204 -29.35 12.39 22.17
CA ILE A 204 -28.51 11.20 22.27
C ILE A 204 -27.27 11.47 23.10
N ALA A 205 -26.86 10.49 23.92
CA ALA A 205 -25.62 10.59 24.69
C ALA A 205 -24.41 10.27 23.82
N ILE A 206 -23.33 11.03 24.02
CA ILE A 206 -22.05 10.81 23.35
C ILE A 206 -21.00 10.49 24.43
N ASN A 207 -20.13 9.54 24.13
CA ASN A 207 -19.00 9.16 24.95
C ASN A 207 -17.72 9.09 24.12
N LEU A 208 -16.57 9.35 24.76
CA LEU A 208 -15.24 9.08 24.20
C LEU A 208 -14.65 7.88 24.94
N GLN A 209 -14.48 6.79 24.21
CA GLN A 209 -13.85 5.58 24.70
C GLN A 209 -12.35 5.64 24.44
N SER A 210 -11.54 5.74 25.49
CA SER A 210 -10.08 5.68 25.38
C SER A 210 -9.60 4.27 25.02
N PRO A 211 -8.43 4.13 24.39
CA PRO A 211 -7.75 2.84 24.32
C PRO A 211 -7.47 2.30 25.71
N SER A 212 -7.56 0.98 25.89
CA SER A 212 -7.26 0.34 27.16
C SER A 212 -5.81 -0.13 27.18
N PHE A 213 -4.93 0.61 27.86
CA PHE A 213 -3.53 0.24 28.08
C PHE A 213 -3.31 -0.55 29.36
N GLU A 214 -4.36 -0.78 30.14
CA GLU A 214 -4.34 -1.62 31.35
C GLU A 214 -5.42 -2.69 31.21
N LEU A 215 -5.11 -3.92 31.66
CA LEU A 215 -6.07 -5.01 31.68
C LEU A 215 -7.20 -4.72 32.65
N LYS A 216 -8.42 -5.05 32.26
CA LYS A 216 -9.54 -5.07 33.20
C LYS A 216 -9.45 -6.31 34.09
N GLU A 217 -10.06 -6.24 35.26
CA GLU A 217 -10.14 -7.36 36.18
C GLU A 217 -10.75 -8.58 35.49
N GLY A 218 -10.05 -9.72 35.53
CA GLY A 218 -10.46 -10.97 34.88
C GLY A 218 -10.10 -11.11 33.39
N GLU A 219 -9.59 -10.08 32.73
CA GLU A 219 -9.11 -10.18 31.36
C GLU A 219 -7.75 -10.91 31.29
N LYS A 220 -7.61 -11.81 30.31
CA LYS A 220 -6.34 -12.46 30.00
C LYS A 220 -5.53 -11.63 29.02
N GLU A 221 -4.27 -11.35 29.35
CA GLU A 221 -3.37 -10.67 28.46
C GLU A 221 -3.06 -11.54 27.23
N GLN A 222 -3.36 -11.01 26.04
CA GLN A 222 -3.03 -11.65 24.79
C GLN A 222 -1.66 -11.15 24.28
N ARG A 223 -1.08 -11.88 23.32
CA ARG A 223 0.25 -11.56 22.77
C ARG A 223 0.37 -10.12 22.27
N ASN A 224 -0.67 -9.60 21.63
CA ASN A 224 -0.69 -8.26 21.03
C ASN A 224 -1.51 -7.24 21.85
N SER A 225 -1.88 -7.55 23.11
CA SER A 225 -2.63 -6.63 23.95
C SER A 225 -1.88 -5.31 24.15
N LEU A 226 -2.58 -4.20 24.05
CA LEU A 226 -2.03 -2.85 24.29
C LEU A 226 -1.45 -2.70 25.71
N SER A 227 -1.96 -3.46 26.69
CA SER A 227 -1.45 -3.49 28.08
C SER A 227 0.04 -3.82 28.15
N ARG A 228 0.57 -4.60 27.21
CA ARG A 228 1.99 -4.97 27.16
C ARG A 228 2.93 -3.81 26.81
N LEU A 229 2.40 -2.67 26.34
CA LEU A 229 3.18 -1.45 26.14
C LEU A 229 3.61 -0.81 27.47
N GLY A 230 2.93 -1.16 28.58
CA GLY A 230 3.25 -0.69 29.92
C GLY A 230 2.82 0.75 30.22
N TYR A 231 1.92 1.31 29.42
CA TYR A 231 1.34 2.63 29.69
C TYR A 231 0.26 2.56 30.76
N LYS A 232 0.14 3.63 31.53
CA LYS A 232 -1.05 3.91 32.33
C LYS A 232 -2.12 4.52 31.43
N ASN A 233 -3.38 4.21 31.71
CA ASN A 233 -4.49 4.84 31.00
C ASN A 233 -4.47 6.36 31.17
N GLY A 234 -4.71 7.07 30.07
CA GLY A 234 -4.75 8.52 30.04
C GLY A 234 -5.95 9.11 30.80
N LYS A 235 -6.00 10.43 30.86
CA LYS A 235 -7.06 11.14 31.57
C LYS A 235 -8.15 11.59 30.61
N ILE A 236 -9.40 11.30 30.96
CA ILE A 236 -10.59 11.84 30.30
C ILE A 236 -11.12 12.98 31.19
N VAL A 237 -11.40 14.13 30.58
CA VAL A 237 -12.10 15.25 31.16
C VAL A 237 -13.41 15.41 30.41
N ASN A 238 -14.51 15.18 31.10
CA ASN A 238 -15.86 15.32 30.57
C ASN A 238 -16.51 16.58 31.13
N LYS A 239 -16.95 17.47 30.27
CA LYS A 239 -17.73 18.68 30.59
C LYS A 239 -18.99 18.64 29.77
N GLU A 240 -19.96 19.47 30.12
CA GLU A 240 -21.13 19.65 29.27
C GLU A 240 -20.70 19.99 27.82
N ASN A 241 -21.14 19.20 26.87
CA ASN A 241 -20.87 19.36 25.43
C ASN A 241 -19.38 19.38 25.00
N HIS A 242 -18.48 18.86 25.86
CA HIS A 242 -17.06 18.78 25.56
C HIS A 242 -16.39 17.61 26.28
N ILE A 243 -15.68 16.76 25.53
CA ILE A 243 -14.87 15.69 26.11
C ILE A 243 -13.44 15.84 25.59
N ASN A 244 -12.47 15.67 26.48
CA ASN A 244 -11.06 15.66 26.12
C ASN A 244 -10.36 14.48 26.77
N TYR A 245 -9.60 13.72 25.99
CA TYR A 245 -8.75 12.63 26.44
C TYR A 245 -7.29 12.95 26.13
N ARG A 246 -6.40 12.78 27.10
CA ARG A 246 -4.95 12.96 26.95
C ARG A 246 -4.20 11.73 27.41
N GLN A 247 -3.30 11.23 26.56
CA GLN A 247 -2.44 10.07 26.78
C GLN A 247 -0.97 10.45 26.60
N LYS A 248 -0.13 10.06 27.56
CA LYS A 248 1.32 10.02 27.39
C LYS A 248 1.74 8.67 26.86
N VAL A 249 2.68 8.67 25.92
CA VAL A 249 3.28 7.47 25.34
C VAL A 249 4.79 7.49 25.52
N TYR A 250 5.54 6.66 24.82
CA TYR A 250 6.98 6.57 24.99
C TYR A 250 7.72 7.90 24.69
N GLY A 251 8.72 8.21 25.51
CA GLY A 251 9.48 9.47 25.42
C GLY A 251 8.65 10.66 25.88
N ASP A 252 8.87 11.80 25.25
CA ASP A 252 8.14 13.04 25.51
C ASP A 252 6.91 13.19 24.61
N VAL A 253 6.47 12.12 23.98
CA VAL A 253 5.30 12.13 23.09
C VAL A 253 4.01 12.02 23.88
N SER A 254 3.03 12.82 23.53
CA SER A 254 1.66 12.69 24.00
C SER A 254 0.67 12.97 22.87
N TYR A 255 -0.56 12.51 23.05
CA TYR A 255 -1.65 12.88 22.14
C TYR A 255 -2.91 13.25 22.89
N GLU A 256 -3.74 14.05 22.25
CA GLU A 256 -5.07 14.42 22.74
C GLU A 256 -6.12 14.11 21.68
N THR A 257 -7.25 13.53 22.14
CA THR A 257 -8.47 13.41 21.35
C THR A 257 -9.53 14.28 22.01
N ALA A 258 -10.11 15.21 21.27
CA ALA A 258 -11.13 16.09 21.78
C ALA A 258 -12.37 16.14 20.90
N LEU A 259 -13.50 16.29 21.55
CA LEU A 259 -14.84 16.36 20.96
C LEU A 259 -15.59 17.54 21.56
N LYS A 260 -16.29 18.30 20.70
CA LYS A 260 -17.27 19.34 21.07
C LYS A 260 -18.53 19.14 20.24
N TRP A 261 -19.70 19.32 20.87
CA TRP A 261 -20.99 19.25 20.17
C TRP A 261 -21.99 20.24 20.74
N GLU A 262 -23.01 20.53 19.98
CA GLU A 262 -24.12 21.38 20.39
C GLU A 262 -25.43 20.93 19.71
N TYR A 263 -26.55 21.23 20.35
CA TYR A 263 -27.86 21.10 19.77
C TYR A 263 -28.25 22.45 19.17
N ILE A 264 -28.43 22.47 17.85
CA ILE A 264 -28.83 23.67 17.09
C ILE A 264 -30.32 23.97 17.32
N ASP A 265 -31.11 22.90 17.43
CA ASP A 265 -32.51 22.88 17.81
C ASP A 265 -32.84 21.55 18.54
N ASP A 266 -34.10 21.32 18.89
CA ASP A 266 -34.52 20.12 19.64
C ASP A 266 -34.27 18.80 18.88
N SER A 267 -34.13 18.85 17.55
CA SER A 267 -33.99 17.68 16.66
C SER A 267 -32.67 17.62 15.91
N THR A 268 -31.83 18.64 16.02
CA THR A 268 -30.57 18.76 15.26
C THR A 268 -29.38 18.92 16.21
N MET A 269 -28.41 18.03 16.06
CA MET A 269 -27.14 18.07 16.79
C MET A 269 -25.96 18.13 15.81
N GLU A 270 -25.03 19.01 16.06
CA GLU A 270 -23.74 19.10 15.33
C GLU A 270 -22.57 18.87 16.27
N GLY A 271 -21.48 18.35 15.74
CA GLY A 271 -20.25 18.21 16.51
C GLY A 271 -19.00 18.12 15.64
N VAL A 272 -17.88 18.37 16.31
CA VAL A 272 -16.55 18.39 15.75
C VAL A 272 -15.59 17.68 16.67
N PHE A 273 -14.66 16.91 16.10
CA PHE A 273 -13.62 16.23 16.84
C PHE A 273 -12.27 16.36 16.16
N CYS A 274 -11.20 16.26 16.92
CA CYS A 274 -9.85 16.18 16.37
C CYS A 274 -8.93 15.37 17.27
N ILE A 275 -7.81 14.94 16.68
CA ILE A 275 -6.71 14.29 17.36
C ILE A 275 -5.47 15.11 17.08
N THR A 276 -4.71 15.45 18.13
CA THR A 276 -3.42 16.15 17.99
C THR A 276 -2.32 15.35 18.67
N THR A 277 -1.10 15.47 18.16
CA THR A 277 0.11 14.90 18.76
C THR A 277 1.04 16.02 19.23
N ASP A 278 1.86 15.71 20.22
CA ASP A 278 2.94 16.56 20.72
C ASP A 278 4.22 15.70 20.79
N GLY A 279 5.34 16.23 20.29
CA GLY A 279 6.61 15.51 20.24
C GLY A 279 6.80 14.62 19.00
N THR A 280 5.95 14.73 17.97
CA THR A 280 6.13 14.05 16.67
C THR A 280 6.55 15.02 15.57
N TRP A 281 6.96 14.49 14.41
CA TRP A 281 7.28 15.31 13.24
C TRP A 281 6.06 16.03 12.62
N TYR A 282 4.86 15.64 13.02
CA TYR A 282 3.59 16.11 12.49
C TYR A 282 2.72 16.78 13.57
N SER A 283 3.34 17.18 14.71
CA SER A 283 2.67 17.81 15.83
C SER A 283 2.05 19.16 15.46
N GLU A 284 0.91 19.45 16.05
CA GLU A 284 0.25 20.74 15.95
C GLU A 284 0.72 21.72 17.03
N SER A 285 0.66 23.02 16.73
CA SER A 285 0.98 24.09 17.69
C SER A 285 -0.02 24.19 18.84
N LEU A 286 -1.24 23.71 18.66
CA LEU A 286 -2.31 23.72 19.66
C LEU A 286 -2.82 22.31 19.92
N SER A 287 -2.95 21.92 21.18
CA SER A 287 -3.59 20.66 21.57
C SER A 287 -5.06 20.59 21.16
N ALA A 288 -5.60 19.37 21.03
CA ALA A 288 -6.98 19.14 20.59
C ALA A 288 -8.00 19.89 21.47
N GLY A 289 -7.83 19.89 22.80
CA GLY A 289 -8.70 20.64 23.71
C GLY A 289 -8.68 22.14 23.48
N LYS A 290 -7.51 22.73 23.16
CA LYS A 290 -7.42 24.16 22.81
C LYS A 290 -8.05 24.43 21.42
N GLN A 291 -7.84 23.54 20.46
CA GLN A 291 -8.47 23.66 19.14
C GLN A 291 -10.01 23.63 19.24
N MET A 292 -10.57 22.73 20.04
CA MET A 292 -12.02 22.65 20.26
C MET A 292 -12.59 23.89 20.96
N LYS A 293 -11.87 24.42 21.94
CA LYS A 293 -12.27 25.68 22.61
C LYS A 293 -12.33 26.86 21.65
N ASN A 294 -11.41 26.92 20.70
CA ASN A 294 -11.30 28.03 19.73
C ASN A 294 -12.10 27.76 18.44
N HIS A 295 -12.77 26.63 18.36
CA HIS A 295 -13.50 26.23 17.14
C HIS A 295 -14.78 27.03 16.96
N THR A 296 -14.94 27.66 15.79
CA THR A 296 -16.08 28.50 15.42
C THR A 296 -16.71 28.15 14.07
N LYS A 297 -16.09 27.22 13.31
CA LYS A 297 -16.60 26.81 11.98
C LYS A 297 -17.80 25.90 12.16
N ASP A 298 -18.93 26.25 11.53
CA ASP A 298 -20.13 25.42 11.52
C ASP A 298 -20.00 24.22 10.56
N PHE A 299 -20.88 23.26 10.73
CA PHE A 299 -20.92 22.03 9.90
C PHE A 299 -21.10 22.33 8.41
N SER A 300 -21.95 23.31 8.05
CA SER A 300 -22.27 23.61 6.65
C SER A 300 -21.08 24.21 5.91
N THR A 301 -20.33 25.09 6.55
CA THR A 301 -19.07 25.65 6.04
C THR A 301 -18.01 24.56 5.89
N ALA A 302 -17.82 23.72 6.91
CA ALA A 302 -16.88 22.59 6.88
C ALA A 302 -17.21 21.61 5.75
N ARG A 303 -18.51 21.28 5.60
CA ARG A 303 -18.98 20.38 4.53
C ARG A 303 -18.72 20.96 3.14
N LYS A 304 -18.94 22.25 2.94
CA LYS A 304 -18.71 22.94 1.65
C LYS A 304 -17.23 22.88 1.26
N GLU A 305 -16.32 23.22 2.17
CA GLU A 305 -14.87 23.13 1.93
C GLU A 305 -14.42 21.71 1.62
N HIS A 306 -14.92 20.74 2.38
CA HIS A 306 -14.65 19.32 2.20
C HIS A 306 -15.08 18.80 0.84
N THR A 307 -16.33 19.10 0.44
CA THR A 307 -16.86 18.63 -0.85
C THR A 307 -16.19 19.32 -2.04
N GLU A 308 -15.80 20.58 -1.91
CA GLU A 308 -15.05 21.26 -2.98
C GLU A 308 -13.66 20.66 -3.16
N TRP A 309 -12.96 20.29 -2.06
CA TRP A 309 -11.68 19.61 -2.17
C TRP A 309 -11.82 18.26 -2.90
N TRP A 310 -12.80 17.42 -2.53
CA TRP A 310 -13.03 16.14 -3.19
C TRP A 310 -13.44 16.28 -4.66
N LYS A 311 -14.20 17.31 -4.99
CA LYS A 311 -14.52 17.63 -6.38
C LYS A 311 -13.25 17.93 -7.20
N GLN A 312 -12.31 18.73 -6.65
CA GLN A 312 -11.02 19.01 -7.29
C GLN A 312 -10.17 17.75 -7.43
N TYR A 313 -10.16 16.88 -6.40
CA TYR A 313 -9.48 15.60 -6.44
C TYR A 313 -9.99 14.72 -7.59
N TRP A 314 -11.30 14.56 -7.75
CA TRP A 314 -11.89 13.77 -8.84
C TRP A 314 -11.75 14.40 -10.23
N GLN A 315 -11.52 15.71 -10.32
CA GLN A 315 -11.23 16.37 -11.59
C GLN A 315 -9.86 16.01 -12.17
N GLN A 316 -8.95 15.47 -11.35
CA GLN A 316 -7.60 15.07 -11.80
C GLN A 316 -7.66 13.90 -12.80
N CYS A 317 -8.51 12.91 -12.57
CA CYS A 317 -8.63 11.75 -13.43
C CYS A 317 -10.02 11.11 -13.31
N GLU A 318 -10.54 10.60 -14.43
CA GLU A 318 -11.78 9.82 -14.49
C GLU A 318 -11.62 8.64 -15.42
N ILE A 319 -12.29 7.53 -15.09
CA ILE A 319 -12.44 6.37 -15.97
C ILE A 319 -13.92 6.03 -16.15
N ASN A 320 -14.26 5.43 -17.29
CA ASN A 320 -15.58 4.85 -17.55
C ASN A 320 -15.39 3.53 -18.29
N LEU A 321 -15.77 2.44 -17.63
CA LEU A 321 -15.60 1.09 -18.12
C LEU A 321 -16.97 0.40 -18.31
N PRO A 322 -17.09 -0.53 -19.27
CA PRO A 322 -18.30 -1.35 -19.39
C PRO A 322 -18.44 -2.31 -18.21
N ASP A 323 -17.33 -2.76 -17.65
CA ASP A 323 -17.26 -3.58 -16.43
C ASP A 323 -17.44 -2.70 -15.19
N LYS A 324 -18.68 -2.63 -14.69
CA LYS A 324 -19.02 -1.76 -13.57
C LYS A 324 -18.46 -2.24 -12.22
N VAL A 325 -18.05 -3.49 -12.11
CA VAL A 325 -17.37 -4.01 -10.92
C VAL A 325 -15.95 -3.45 -10.86
N LEU A 326 -15.20 -3.51 -11.96
CA LEU A 326 -13.85 -2.94 -12.03
C LEU A 326 -13.88 -1.41 -11.96
N GLU A 327 -14.84 -0.75 -12.62
CA GLU A 327 -15.01 0.70 -12.52
C GLU A 327 -15.23 1.15 -11.07
N ARG A 328 -16.22 0.54 -10.40
CA ARG A 328 -16.53 0.84 -8.99
C ARG A 328 -15.33 0.59 -8.09
N GLN A 329 -14.62 -0.53 -8.29
CA GLN A 329 -13.44 -0.84 -7.49
C GLN A 329 -12.35 0.22 -7.64
N TRP A 330 -12.07 0.67 -8.87
CA TRP A 330 -11.10 1.74 -9.10
C TRP A 330 -11.46 3.03 -8.32
N TYR A 331 -12.73 3.44 -8.35
CA TYR A 331 -13.17 4.62 -7.60
C TYR A 331 -13.06 4.43 -6.08
N LEU A 332 -13.35 3.25 -5.55
CA LEU A 332 -13.16 2.93 -4.13
C LEU A 332 -11.68 2.96 -3.73
N GLU A 333 -10.79 2.48 -4.61
CA GLU A 333 -9.35 2.50 -4.33
C GLU A 333 -8.78 3.92 -4.39
N MET A 334 -9.18 4.69 -5.39
CA MET A 334 -8.75 6.09 -5.50
C MET A 334 -9.33 6.95 -4.35
N TYR A 335 -10.55 6.66 -3.89
CA TYR A 335 -11.08 7.26 -2.67
C TYR A 335 -10.17 6.95 -1.46
N LYS A 336 -9.81 5.68 -1.24
CA LYS A 336 -8.92 5.29 -0.14
C LYS A 336 -7.54 5.94 -0.29
N PHE A 337 -7.02 6.06 -1.50
CA PHE A 337 -5.75 6.74 -1.77
C PHE A 337 -5.82 8.22 -1.34
N GLY A 338 -6.82 8.96 -1.79
CA GLY A 338 -7.05 10.35 -1.40
C GLY A 338 -7.39 10.53 0.09
N ALA A 339 -8.00 9.54 0.74
CA ALA A 339 -8.27 9.56 2.17
C ALA A 339 -7.04 9.24 3.04
N ALA A 340 -6.03 8.54 2.50
CA ALA A 340 -4.90 8.02 3.25
C ALA A 340 -3.57 8.72 2.94
N SER A 341 -3.39 9.31 1.75
CA SER A 341 -2.15 9.98 1.35
C SER A 341 -2.40 11.46 1.07
N ARG A 342 -1.80 12.32 1.88
CA ARG A 342 -1.96 13.79 1.82
C ARG A 342 -0.64 14.48 2.12
N LYS A 343 -0.42 15.61 1.49
CA LYS A 343 0.70 16.49 1.81
C LYS A 343 0.72 16.81 3.31
N ASP A 344 1.88 16.89 3.88
CA ASP A 344 2.11 17.16 5.31
C ASP A 344 1.51 16.10 6.27
N ALA A 345 1.32 14.88 5.78
CA ALA A 345 0.97 13.71 6.56
C ALA A 345 2.00 12.58 6.37
N PRO A 346 2.05 11.57 7.27
CA PRO A 346 2.82 10.37 7.03
C PRO A 346 2.35 9.62 5.78
N PRO A 347 3.23 8.82 5.14
CA PRO A 347 2.82 7.97 4.02
C PRO A 347 1.92 6.82 4.48
N ILE A 348 1.36 6.12 3.50
CA ILE A 348 0.53 4.94 3.72
C ILE A 348 1.39 3.82 4.31
N CYS A 349 1.12 3.45 5.57
CA CYS A 349 1.60 2.19 6.17
C CYS A 349 0.63 1.04 5.86
N LEU A 350 0.84 -0.16 6.40
CA LEU A 350 0.00 -1.34 6.09
C LEU A 350 -1.50 -1.09 6.17
N GLN A 351 -1.98 -0.35 7.19
CA GLN A 351 -3.39 -0.04 7.40
C GLN A 351 -3.72 1.46 7.23
N ALA A 352 -2.77 2.29 6.80
CA ALA A 352 -2.90 3.75 6.68
C ALA A 352 -3.42 4.42 7.97
N VAL A 353 -4.55 5.12 7.86
CA VAL A 353 -5.23 5.82 8.97
C VAL A 353 -6.39 5.00 9.57
N TRP A 354 -6.42 3.68 9.35
CA TRP A 354 -7.47 2.76 9.83
C TRP A 354 -6.83 1.60 10.59
N THR A 355 -6.80 1.68 11.91
CA THR A 355 -6.17 0.66 12.73
C THR A 355 -7.18 -0.20 13.48
N ALA A 356 -6.69 -1.28 14.12
CA ALA A 356 -7.50 -2.22 14.87
C ALA A 356 -8.19 -1.55 16.07
N ASP A 357 -9.48 -1.83 16.25
CA ASP A 357 -10.29 -1.39 17.41
C ASP A 357 -10.74 -2.57 18.27
N ASN A 358 -9.77 -3.36 18.71
CA ASN A 358 -9.97 -4.59 19.48
C ASN A 358 -9.09 -4.73 20.73
N GLY A 359 -8.46 -3.63 21.17
CA GLY A 359 -7.57 -3.63 22.34
C GLY A 359 -6.19 -4.22 22.09
N GLN A 360 -5.83 -4.45 20.81
CA GLN A 360 -4.55 -5.00 20.39
C GLN A 360 -3.79 -3.99 19.52
N THR A 361 -2.48 -4.19 19.39
CA THR A 361 -1.69 -3.52 18.35
C THR A 361 -2.17 -3.97 16.96
N PRO A 362 -2.04 -3.14 15.92
CA PRO A 362 -2.45 -3.52 14.58
C PRO A 362 -1.65 -4.73 14.07
N PRO A 363 -2.20 -5.47 13.08
CA PRO A 363 -1.46 -6.52 12.40
C PRO A 363 -0.10 -6.00 11.89
N TRP A 364 0.96 -6.81 12.10
CA TRP A 364 2.35 -6.43 11.77
C TRP A 364 2.77 -5.06 12.37
N ARG A 365 2.13 -4.65 13.49
CA ARG A 365 2.41 -3.39 14.21
C ARG A 365 2.12 -2.13 13.39
N GLY A 366 1.46 -2.27 12.22
CA GLY A 366 1.15 -1.16 11.34
C GLY A 366 2.37 -0.53 10.68
N ASP A 367 3.40 -1.32 10.40
CA ASP A 367 4.69 -0.86 9.89
C ASP A 367 4.65 -0.37 8.43
N PHE A 368 5.78 0.17 7.97
CA PHE A 368 6.10 0.41 6.57
C PHE A 368 6.86 -0.81 6.04
N HIS A 369 6.15 -1.66 5.31
CA HIS A 369 6.64 -2.92 4.78
C HIS A 369 7.21 -2.69 3.37
N ASN A 370 8.54 -2.50 3.28
CA ASN A 370 9.23 -2.01 2.09
C ASN A 370 9.79 -3.13 1.20
N ASP A 371 9.33 -4.35 1.35
CA ASP A 371 9.65 -5.46 0.44
C ASP A 371 8.58 -5.65 -0.65
N LEU A 372 7.42 -4.98 -0.51
CA LEU A 372 6.29 -5.05 -1.43
C LEU A 372 5.20 -4.01 -1.08
N ASN A 373 4.65 -4.05 0.15
CA ASN A 373 3.36 -3.44 0.49
C ASN A 373 3.36 -1.92 0.31
N THR A 374 4.38 -1.23 0.83
CA THR A 374 4.45 0.22 0.73
C THR A 374 4.58 0.68 -0.72
N GLN A 375 5.36 -0.05 -1.53
CA GLN A 375 5.54 0.27 -2.95
C GLN A 375 4.25 0.09 -3.75
N LEU A 376 3.55 -1.04 -3.58
CA LEU A 376 2.28 -1.29 -4.27
C LEU A 376 1.23 -0.23 -3.92
N SER A 377 1.26 0.28 -2.70
CA SER A 377 0.29 1.29 -2.23
C SER A 377 0.39 2.61 -2.99
N TYR A 378 1.52 2.91 -3.62
CA TYR A 378 1.71 4.17 -4.35
C TYR A 378 1.64 4.05 -5.88
N TRP A 379 1.55 2.84 -6.44
CA TRP A 379 1.50 2.67 -7.89
C TRP A 379 0.36 3.44 -8.59
N PRO A 380 -0.88 3.48 -8.07
CA PRO A 380 -1.98 4.09 -8.82
C PRO A 380 -1.91 5.61 -8.90
N GLY A 381 -1.21 6.27 -7.98
CA GLY A 381 -1.20 7.72 -7.88
C GLY A 381 -0.56 8.42 -9.09
N TYR A 382 0.42 7.79 -9.74
CA TYR A 382 1.14 8.38 -10.87
C TYR A 382 0.26 8.47 -12.12
N ALA A 383 -0.26 7.34 -12.59
CA ALA A 383 -1.06 7.30 -13.82
C ALA A 383 -2.46 7.95 -13.63
N SER A 384 -2.99 8.00 -12.40
CA SER A 384 -4.23 8.72 -12.09
C SER A 384 -4.05 10.22 -11.91
N ASN A 385 -2.87 10.76 -12.20
CA ASN A 385 -2.60 12.21 -12.10
C ASN A 385 -2.67 12.80 -10.66
N HIS A 386 -2.50 11.96 -9.62
CA HIS A 386 -2.47 12.39 -8.21
C HIS A 386 -1.02 12.46 -7.71
N LEU A 387 -0.23 13.34 -8.34
CA LEU A 387 1.21 13.45 -8.06
C LEU A 387 1.50 14.08 -6.68
N GLU A 388 0.63 14.95 -6.17
CA GLU A 388 0.78 15.52 -4.83
C GLU A 388 0.64 14.45 -3.77
N GLU A 389 -0.38 13.59 -3.88
CA GLU A 389 -0.59 12.48 -2.99
C GLU A 389 0.52 11.42 -3.13
N SER A 390 1.05 11.23 -4.35
CA SER A 390 2.16 10.30 -4.59
C SER A 390 3.48 10.80 -4.00
N SER A 391 3.73 12.13 -4.02
CA SER A 391 4.97 12.71 -3.50
C SER A 391 5.16 12.51 -2.00
N VAL A 392 4.08 12.27 -1.26
CA VAL A 392 4.12 12.01 0.19
C VAL A 392 5.09 10.88 0.55
N PHE A 393 5.17 9.85 -0.32
CA PHE A 393 6.10 8.75 -0.11
C PHE A 393 7.56 9.15 -0.33
N THR A 394 7.87 9.86 -1.40
CA THR A 394 9.23 10.34 -1.68
C THR A 394 9.66 11.41 -0.67
N ASP A 395 8.75 12.26 -0.21
CA ASP A 395 9.02 13.26 0.83
C ASP A 395 9.36 12.58 2.17
N TRP A 396 8.66 11.50 2.53
CA TRP A 396 8.99 10.71 3.72
C TRP A 396 10.34 10.00 3.57
N LEU A 397 10.62 9.37 2.43
CA LEU A 397 11.90 8.73 2.15
C LEU A 397 13.07 9.75 2.23
N TRP A 398 12.84 10.97 1.77
CA TRP A 398 13.79 12.06 1.91
C TRP A 398 13.99 12.45 3.39
N LYS A 399 12.90 12.55 4.15
CA LYS A 399 12.93 12.90 5.57
C LYS A 399 13.68 11.89 6.45
N ILE A 400 13.57 10.59 6.14
CA ILE A 400 14.27 9.52 6.86
C ILE A 400 15.69 9.23 6.35
N LYS A 401 16.18 9.98 5.36
CA LYS A 401 17.47 9.73 4.69
C LYS A 401 18.65 9.58 5.66
N GLU A 402 18.78 10.47 6.64
CA GLU A 402 19.87 10.43 7.62
C GLU A 402 19.81 9.16 8.49
N ASN A 403 18.64 8.78 8.96
CA ASN A 403 18.45 7.53 9.71
C ASN A 403 18.76 6.31 8.85
N SER A 404 18.41 6.35 7.57
CA SER A 404 18.70 5.29 6.60
C SER A 404 20.20 5.15 6.32
N GLN A 405 20.92 6.26 6.19
CA GLN A 405 22.38 6.26 6.06
C GLN A 405 23.08 5.77 7.35
N ALA A 406 22.56 6.15 8.51
CA ALA A 406 23.06 5.65 9.79
C ALA A 406 22.86 4.14 9.93
N TYR A 407 21.67 3.62 9.55
CA TYR A 407 21.42 2.19 9.47
C TYR A 407 22.37 1.48 8.51
N THR A 408 22.61 2.05 7.34
CA THR A 408 23.52 1.48 6.34
C THR A 408 24.94 1.31 6.89
N ARG A 409 25.50 2.36 7.50
CA ARG A 409 26.82 2.27 8.16
C ARG A 409 26.84 1.27 9.30
N GLN A 410 25.82 1.31 10.16
CA GLN A 410 25.76 0.44 11.35
C GLN A 410 25.61 -1.04 11.00
N PHE A 411 24.70 -1.35 10.08
CA PHE A 411 24.32 -2.74 9.80
C PHE A 411 25.15 -3.38 8.70
N PHE A 412 25.45 -2.64 7.62
CA PHE A 412 26.19 -3.14 6.46
C PHE A 412 27.68 -2.79 6.47
N ASP A 413 28.11 -1.87 7.35
CA ASP A 413 29.50 -1.41 7.45
C ASP A 413 30.05 -0.81 6.14
N VAL A 414 29.19 -0.11 5.39
CA VAL A 414 29.54 0.58 4.13
C VAL A 414 28.86 1.94 4.05
N GLU A 415 29.42 2.81 3.19
CA GLU A 415 28.81 4.09 2.82
C GLU A 415 27.71 3.92 1.76
N GLY A 416 26.74 4.83 1.75
CA GLY A 416 25.59 4.87 0.86
C GLY A 416 24.29 4.90 1.64
N LEU A 417 23.20 4.46 1.00
CA LEU A 417 21.88 4.48 1.60
C LEU A 417 21.13 3.18 1.33
N ASN A 418 20.72 2.49 2.40
CA ASN A 418 19.70 1.44 2.36
C ASN A 418 18.63 1.74 3.42
N VAL A 419 17.41 1.33 3.17
CA VAL A 419 16.26 1.49 4.07
C VAL A 419 15.89 0.11 4.63
N PRO A 420 15.63 -0.03 5.94
CA PRO A 420 15.12 -1.30 6.46
C PRO A 420 13.82 -1.70 5.78
N CYS A 421 13.68 -2.97 5.39
CA CYS A 421 12.43 -3.43 4.78
C CYS A 421 11.22 -3.28 5.71
N ILE A 422 11.43 -3.47 7.01
CA ILE A 422 10.39 -3.24 8.01
C ILE A 422 10.75 -2.00 8.81
N SER A 423 10.08 -0.89 8.48
CA SER A 423 10.42 0.43 9.04
C SER A 423 9.33 0.97 9.95
N THR A 424 9.77 1.70 10.96
CA THR A 424 8.93 2.60 11.76
C THR A 424 8.71 3.92 11.02
N LEU A 425 7.86 4.81 11.56
CA LEU A 425 7.61 6.14 11.02
C LEU A 425 8.87 6.98 10.82
N ASP A 426 9.87 6.83 11.68
CA ASP A 426 11.14 7.54 11.60
C ASP A 426 12.23 6.77 10.82
N GLY A 427 11.84 5.71 10.10
CA GLY A 427 12.73 4.95 9.21
C GLY A 427 13.68 3.99 9.92
N ARG A 428 13.57 3.80 11.26
CA ARG A 428 14.35 2.81 11.98
C ARG A 428 13.82 1.41 11.79
N ASN A 429 14.70 0.41 11.89
CA ASN A 429 14.32 -0.99 11.78
C ASN A 429 13.43 -1.41 12.95
N LEU A 430 12.30 -2.02 12.64
CA LEU A 430 11.37 -2.59 13.63
C LEU A 430 11.76 -4.01 14.03
N GLY A 431 12.44 -4.74 13.15
CA GLY A 431 12.90 -6.11 13.37
C GLY A 431 11.85 -7.18 13.05
N GLY A 432 12.23 -8.42 13.28
CA GLY A 432 11.48 -9.62 12.93
C GLY A 432 11.78 -10.09 11.50
N TRP A 433 11.72 -11.41 11.29
CA TRP A 433 11.91 -12.07 10.01
C TRP A 433 13.19 -11.64 9.28
N ASN A 434 14.35 -12.10 9.74
CA ASN A 434 15.66 -11.58 9.30
C ASN A 434 15.89 -11.65 7.78
N GLN A 435 15.29 -12.61 7.07
CA GLN A 435 15.51 -12.80 5.64
C GLN A 435 15.10 -11.57 4.83
N TYR A 436 13.93 -10.97 5.03
CA TYR A 436 13.51 -9.81 4.26
C TYR A 436 13.62 -8.49 5.04
N SER A 437 13.53 -8.49 6.37
CA SER A 437 13.65 -7.25 7.16
C SER A 437 15.00 -6.56 6.96
N HIS A 438 16.03 -7.33 6.62
CA HIS A 438 17.38 -6.87 6.37
C HIS A 438 17.85 -7.12 4.93
N SER A 439 16.92 -7.19 3.96
CA SER A 439 17.26 -7.30 2.55
C SER A 439 18.24 -6.20 2.14
N PRO A 440 19.36 -6.55 1.47
CA PRO A 440 20.32 -5.56 0.99
C PRO A 440 19.77 -4.71 -0.16
N THR A 441 18.64 -5.06 -0.76
CA THR A 441 18.18 -4.42 -2.01
C THR A 441 16.82 -3.74 -1.92
N ALA A 442 16.19 -3.71 -0.73
CA ALA A 442 14.92 -3.01 -0.51
C ALA A 442 14.93 -1.58 -1.07
N VAL A 443 16.03 -0.86 -0.89
CA VAL A 443 16.21 0.50 -1.38
C VAL A 443 16.05 0.62 -2.90
N GLY A 444 16.42 -0.41 -3.67
CA GLY A 444 16.29 -0.40 -5.12
C GLY A 444 14.85 -0.34 -5.60
N TRP A 445 13.92 -0.94 -4.85
CA TRP A 445 12.50 -0.80 -5.16
C TRP A 445 11.94 0.56 -4.73
N LEU A 446 12.51 1.17 -3.70
CA LEU A 446 12.17 2.54 -3.28
C LEU A 446 12.69 3.59 -4.27
N VAL A 447 13.86 3.37 -4.89
CA VAL A 447 14.38 4.19 -6.01
C VAL A 447 13.34 4.36 -7.12
N HIS A 448 12.56 3.31 -7.39
CA HIS A 448 11.54 3.35 -8.44
C HIS A 448 10.52 4.46 -8.22
N HIS A 449 10.15 4.77 -6.96
CA HIS A 449 9.18 5.83 -6.66
C HIS A 449 9.76 7.24 -6.91
N PHE A 450 11.05 7.48 -6.64
CA PHE A 450 11.71 8.71 -7.06
C PHE A 450 11.77 8.84 -8.58
N TYR A 451 12.05 7.72 -9.27
CA TYR A 451 12.06 7.69 -10.73
C TYR A 451 10.67 7.96 -11.31
N LEU A 452 9.61 7.34 -10.81
CA LEU A 452 8.24 7.57 -11.25
C LEU A 452 7.81 9.02 -10.98
N GLN A 453 8.04 9.54 -9.77
CA GLN A 453 7.67 10.92 -9.43
C GLN A 453 8.32 11.92 -10.40
N TRP A 454 9.61 11.74 -10.72
CA TRP A 454 10.30 12.54 -11.72
C TRP A 454 9.74 12.33 -13.13
N GLN A 455 9.60 11.10 -13.58
CA GLN A 455 9.16 10.80 -14.96
C GLN A 455 7.74 11.30 -15.25
N TYR A 456 6.83 11.21 -14.27
CA TYR A 456 5.46 11.66 -14.43
C TYR A 456 5.29 13.16 -14.23
N SER A 457 6.11 13.83 -13.41
CA SER A 457 6.05 15.28 -13.17
C SER A 457 6.90 16.10 -14.13
N ALA A 458 7.98 15.54 -14.66
CA ALA A 458 9.06 16.25 -15.34
C ALA A 458 9.54 17.49 -14.53
N ASP A 459 9.61 17.36 -13.19
CA ASP A 459 10.04 18.42 -12.29
C ASP A 459 11.58 18.38 -12.14
N GLU A 460 12.22 19.40 -12.72
CA GLU A 460 13.69 19.53 -12.69
C GLU A 460 14.22 19.89 -11.31
N VAL A 461 13.45 20.60 -10.49
CA VAL A 461 13.85 20.95 -9.12
C VAL A 461 13.84 19.71 -8.25
N PHE A 462 12.76 18.93 -8.30
CA PHE A 462 12.66 17.64 -7.61
C PHE A 462 13.81 16.69 -8.07
N LEU A 463 14.05 16.59 -9.39
CA LEU A 463 15.12 15.78 -9.94
C LEU A 463 16.49 16.15 -9.35
N LYS A 464 16.83 17.45 -9.36
CA LYS A 464 18.13 17.96 -8.95
C LYS A 464 18.33 17.92 -7.43
N GLU A 465 17.31 18.30 -6.67
CA GLU A 465 17.46 18.58 -5.24
C GLU A 465 17.11 17.39 -4.34
N GLN A 466 16.29 16.45 -4.83
CA GLN A 466 15.85 15.29 -4.04
C GLN A 466 16.12 13.96 -4.75
N ALA A 467 15.60 13.76 -5.96
CA ALA A 467 15.60 12.45 -6.59
C ALA A 467 17.01 11.93 -6.89
N TYR A 468 17.79 12.69 -7.65
CA TYR A 468 19.14 12.25 -7.98
C TYR A 468 20.08 12.11 -6.77
N PRO A 469 20.14 13.07 -5.81
CA PRO A 469 20.95 12.90 -4.60
C PRO A 469 20.58 11.67 -3.76
N TRP A 470 19.30 11.28 -3.71
CA TRP A 470 18.85 10.09 -2.99
C TRP A 470 19.21 8.80 -3.74
N VAL A 471 18.90 8.74 -5.03
CA VAL A 471 19.15 7.60 -5.93
C VAL A 471 20.64 7.33 -6.07
N LYS A 472 21.48 8.38 -6.16
CA LYS A 472 22.93 8.27 -6.19
C LYS A 472 23.49 7.56 -4.96
N GLU A 473 23.00 7.88 -3.75
CA GLU A 473 23.45 7.22 -2.53
C GLU A 473 23.00 5.75 -2.46
N ALA A 474 21.82 5.41 -3.00
CA ALA A 474 21.37 4.02 -3.14
C ALA A 474 22.27 3.24 -4.14
N ALA A 475 22.60 3.84 -5.28
CA ALA A 475 23.52 3.23 -6.25
C ALA A 475 24.94 3.04 -5.66
N ARG A 476 25.43 4.03 -4.90
CA ARG A 476 26.71 3.96 -4.18
C ARG A 476 26.72 2.83 -3.14
N PHE A 477 25.59 2.61 -2.45
CA PHE A 477 25.47 1.49 -1.52
C PHE A 477 25.66 0.15 -2.25
N PHE A 478 25.05 -0.07 -3.41
CA PHE A 478 25.20 -1.31 -4.17
C PHE A 478 26.63 -1.49 -4.70
N GLU A 479 27.29 -0.41 -5.09
CA GLU A 479 28.71 -0.46 -5.47
C GLU A 479 29.57 -0.92 -4.29
N ASN A 480 29.35 -0.38 -3.10
CA ASN A 480 30.17 -0.61 -1.90
C ASN A 480 29.93 -1.99 -1.24
N ILE A 481 28.68 -2.51 -1.26
CA ILE A 481 28.38 -3.81 -0.64
C ILE A 481 28.74 -5.00 -1.53
N SER A 482 28.86 -4.79 -2.83
CA SER A 482 29.12 -5.86 -3.79
C SER A 482 30.58 -6.29 -3.83
N VAL A 483 30.80 -7.55 -4.18
CA VAL A 483 32.14 -8.13 -4.38
C VAL A 483 32.28 -8.61 -5.83
N ILE A 484 33.52 -8.66 -6.33
CA ILE A 484 33.80 -9.26 -7.64
C ILE A 484 33.98 -10.77 -7.48
N ASN A 485 33.17 -11.54 -8.19
CA ASN A 485 33.24 -12.99 -8.18
C ASN A 485 34.35 -13.53 -9.08
N LYS A 486 34.56 -14.85 -9.05
CA LYS A 486 35.59 -15.55 -9.87
C LYS A 486 35.46 -15.36 -11.38
N ASN A 487 34.28 -14.93 -11.87
CA ASN A 487 34.00 -14.67 -13.28
C ASN A 487 34.16 -13.21 -13.66
N GLY A 488 34.68 -12.37 -12.75
CA GLY A 488 34.85 -10.93 -12.96
C GLY A 488 33.57 -10.11 -12.93
N LYS A 489 32.45 -10.70 -12.45
CA LYS A 489 31.17 -10.00 -12.29
C LYS A 489 30.92 -9.62 -10.84
N ARG A 490 30.17 -8.54 -10.63
CA ARG A 490 29.68 -8.16 -9.28
C ARG A 490 28.64 -9.16 -8.78
N GLN A 491 28.64 -9.37 -7.50
CA GLN A 491 27.61 -10.11 -6.78
C GLN A 491 27.46 -9.59 -5.35
N LEU A 492 26.31 -9.83 -4.72
CA LEU A 492 26.16 -9.61 -3.28
C LEU A 492 26.88 -10.73 -2.50
N PRO A 493 27.42 -10.46 -1.29
CA PRO A 493 27.96 -11.50 -0.41
C PRO A 493 26.99 -12.63 -0.15
N ILE A 494 25.74 -12.29 0.14
CA ILE A 494 24.56 -13.20 0.15
C ILE A 494 23.37 -12.42 -0.42
N SER A 495 22.43 -13.12 -1.00
CA SER A 495 21.27 -12.58 -1.70
C SER A 495 20.00 -13.27 -1.23
N SER A 496 18.86 -12.63 -1.37
CA SER A 496 17.58 -13.22 -0.98
C SER A 496 16.49 -12.86 -2.00
N SER A 497 15.34 -13.52 -1.87
CA SER A 497 14.12 -13.10 -2.57
C SER A 497 12.99 -13.18 -1.54
N PRO A 498 12.14 -12.14 -1.40
CA PRO A 498 11.20 -12.03 -0.29
C PRO A 498 10.44 -13.32 -0.04
N GLU A 499 10.59 -13.83 1.19
CA GLU A 499 9.95 -15.00 1.77
C GLU A 499 10.20 -16.35 1.05
N ILE A 500 11.04 -16.40 0.01
CA ILE A 500 11.46 -17.68 -0.59
C ILE A 500 12.28 -18.46 0.43
N ASN A 501 11.90 -19.73 0.67
CA ASN A 501 12.46 -20.60 1.70
C ASN A 501 12.30 -20.09 3.14
N ASP A 502 11.30 -19.24 3.37
CA ASP A 502 10.95 -18.74 4.70
C ASP A 502 12.10 -17.91 5.33
N ASN A 503 12.58 -18.25 6.51
CA ASN A 503 13.51 -17.44 7.30
C ASN A 503 14.75 -18.22 7.76
N ASP A 504 15.07 -19.36 7.14
CA ASP A 504 16.20 -20.21 7.51
C ASP A 504 17.45 -19.87 6.68
N TRP A 505 18.59 -20.54 6.93
CA TRP A 505 19.83 -20.31 6.20
C TRP A 505 19.72 -20.52 4.69
N ASN A 506 18.86 -21.43 4.24
CA ASN A 506 18.62 -21.70 2.81
C ASN A 506 17.72 -20.65 2.13
N ALA A 507 17.19 -19.67 2.87
CA ALA A 507 16.54 -18.48 2.32
C ALA A 507 17.55 -17.47 1.77
N TRP A 508 18.83 -17.66 2.06
CA TRP A 508 19.94 -16.85 1.58
C TRP A 508 20.74 -17.60 0.49
N PHE A 509 20.90 -16.96 -0.66
CA PHE A 509 21.57 -17.48 -1.84
C PHE A 509 22.99 -16.94 -1.92
N LYS A 510 23.92 -17.75 -2.46
CA LYS A 510 25.30 -17.32 -2.72
C LYS A 510 25.43 -16.58 -4.05
N GLU A 511 24.57 -16.86 -5.01
CA GLU A 511 24.43 -16.09 -6.24
C GLU A 511 23.34 -15.02 -6.09
N THR A 512 23.50 -13.91 -6.79
CA THR A 512 22.51 -12.82 -6.78
C THR A 512 21.19 -13.31 -7.39
N THR A 513 20.10 -13.19 -6.63
CA THR A 513 18.74 -13.54 -7.10
C THR A 513 18.25 -12.57 -8.17
N ASN A 514 17.25 -12.98 -8.95
CA ASN A 514 16.63 -12.11 -9.95
C ASN A 514 15.91 -10.92 -9.29
N TYR A 515 15.39 -11.08 -8.06
CA TYR A 515 14.83 -9.99 -7.27
C TYR A 515 15.89 -8.91 -6.98
N ASP A 516 16.97 -9.31 -6.33
CA ASP A 516 18.05 -8.39 -5.97
C ASP A 516 18.68 -7.75 -7.23
N LEU A 517 18.90 -8.56 -8.26
CA LEU A 517 19.46 -8.10 -9.53
C LEU A 517 18.56 -7.07 -10.22
N ALA A 518 17.24 -7.28 -10.22
CA ALA A 518 16.29 -6.32 -10.77
C ALA A 518 16.34 -4.97 -10.03
N CYS A 519 16.37 -5.01 -8.69
CA CYS A 519 16.51 -3.80 -7.86
C CYS A 519 17.81 -3.05 -8.15
N ILE A 520 18.93 -3.75 -8.24
CA ILE A 520 20.26 -3.15 -8.50
C ILE A 520 20.32 -2.58 -9.92
N ARG A 521 19.93 -3.35 -10.93
CA ARG A 521 19.95 -2.92 -12.33
C ARG A 521 19.05 -1.71 -12.57
N PHE A 522 17.86 -1.70 -11.93
CA PHE A 522 16.97 -0.55 -12.03
C PHE A 522 17.57 0.69 -11.34
N THR A 523 18.21 0.53 -10.18
CA THR A 523 18.86 1.65 -9.49
C THR A 523 19.98 2.27 -10.32
N ASN A 524 20.87 1.45 -10.90
CA ASN A 524 21.94 1.94 -11.77
C ASN A 524 21.38 2.64 -13.03
N LYS A 525 20.33 2.07 -13.65
CA LYS A 525 19.62 2.70 -14.76
C LYS A 525 19.04 4.05 -14.35
N ALA A 526 18.31 4.12 -13.24
CA ALA A 526 17.69 5.35 -12.75
C ALA A 526 18.74 6.43 -12.45
N ALA A 527 19.85 6.05 -11.78
CA ALA A 527 20.97 6.97 -11.52
C ALA A 527 21.60 7.48 -12.81
N ALA A 528 21.77 6.62 -13.84
CA ALA A 528 22.30 7.01 -15.13
C ALA A 528 21.38 7.97 -15.88
N ASP A 529 20.07 7.64 -15.95
CA ASP A 529 19.06 8.47 -16.64
C ASP A 529 18.93 9.85 -16.00
N MET A 530 18.87 9.89 -14.66
CA MET A 530 18.78 11.15 -13.90
C MET A 530 20.06 12.00 -14.06
N ALA A 531 21.24 11.38 -14.01
CA ALA A 531 22.51 12.07 -14.23
C ALA A 531 22.59 12.62 -15.67
N GLU A 532 22.10 11.88 -16.66
CA GLU A 532 22.05 12.32 -18.07
C GLU A 532 21.11 13.52 -18.24
N ALA A 533 19.93 13.48 -17.64
CA ALA A 533 18.96 14.58 -17.63
C ALA A 533 19.52 15.86 -16.98
N LEU A 534 20.38 15.71 -15.95
CA LEU A 534 21.07 16.82 -15.28
C LEU A 534 22.36 17.27 -16.01
N GLY A 535 22.72 16.65 -17.15
CA GLY A 535 23.94 16.96 -17.89
C GLY A 535 25.24 16.45 -17.23
N LEU A 536 25.15 15.58 -16.21
CA LEU A 536 26.27 14.99 -15.46
C LEU A 536 26.88 13.80 -16.20
N LYS A 537 27.44 14.04 -17.39
CA LYS A 537 27.90 12.98 -18.34
C LYS A 537 28.84 11.95 -17.73
N LYS A 538 29.77 12.39 -16.83
CA LYS A 538 30.74 11.48 -16.18
C LYS A 538 30.02 10.50 -15.25
N GLU A 539 29.07 10.99 -14.44
CA GLU A 539 28.29 10.17 -13.51
C GLU A 539 27.34 9.24 -14.28
N ALA A 540 26.67 9.73 -15.33
CA ALA A 540 25.84 8.89 -16.20
C ALA A 540 26.64 7.73 -16.82
N LYS A 541 27.87 7.99 -17.31
CA LYS A 541 28.76 6.93 -17.83
C LYS A 541 29.15 5.94 -16.73
N HIS A 542 29.48 6.43 -15.53
CA HIS A 542 29.83 5.58 -14.39
C HIS A 542 28.70 4.60 -14.06
N TRP A 543 27.47 5.06 -13.88
CA TRP A 543 26.34 4.21 -13.53
C TRP A 543 25.96 3.23 -14.66
N LYS A 544 26.11 3.63 -15.94
CA LYS A 544 25.94 2.72 -17.07
C LYS A 544 26.99 1.60 -17.03
N SER A 545 28.27 1.93 -16.78
CA SER A 545 29.34 0.93 -16.66
C SER A 545 29.11 0.00 -15.45
N GLN A 546 28.71 0.54 -14.31
CA GLN A 546 28.39 -0.25 -13.12
C GLN A 546 27.28 -1.29 -13.42
N ASN A 547 26.28 -0.91 -14.21
CA ASN A 547 25.18 -1.81 -14.58
C ASN A 547 25.65 -3.01 -15.42
N GLU A 548 26.69 -2.83 -16.25
CA GLU A 548 27.27 -3.89 -17.11
C GLU A 548 28.12 -4.90 -16.31
N GLU A 549 28.61 -4.51 -15.13
CA GLU A 549 29.42 -5.38 -14.27
C GLU A 549 28.61 -6.47 -13.56
N TRP A 550 27.28 -6.34 -13.48
CA TRP A 550 26.40 -7.34 -12.91
C TRP A 550 26.06 -8.47 -13.91
N PRO A 551 25.73 -9.69 -13.44
CA PRO A 551 25.34 -10.79 -14.30
C PRO A 551 24.00 -10.53 -15.00
N ASP A 552 23.71 -11.29 -16.05
CA ASP A 552 22.40 -11.30 -16.66
C ASP A 552 21.36 -11.99 -15.76
N PHE A 553 20.07 -11.75 -15.99
CA PHE A 553 19.00 -12.42 -15.27
C PHE A 553 19.08 -13.93 -15.49
N ALA A 554 18.91 -14.67 -14.41
CA ALA A 554 18.88 -16.14 -14.45
C ALA A 554 17.59 -16.63 -15.11
N VAL A 555 17.73 -17.46 -16.12
CA VAL A 555 16.62 -18.02 -16.91
C VAL A 555 16.83 -19.51 -17.17
N ASP A 556 15.73 -20.25 -17.29
CA ASP A 556 15.72 -21.65 -17.74
C ASP A 556 14.44 -21.94 -18.57
N SER A 557 14.10 -23.23 -18.75
CA SER A 557 12.89 -23.62 -19.47
C SER A 557 11.58 -23.16 -18.80
N THR A 558 11.61 -22.76 -17.53
CA THR A 558 10.46 -22.23 -16.77
C THR A 558 10.30 -20.72 -16.92
N GLY A 559 11.27 -20.01 -17.50
CA GLY A 559 11.32 -18.57 -17.62
C GLY A 559 12.34 -17.95 -16.67
N LEU A 560 11.99 -16.81 -16.06
CA LEU A 560 12.81 -16.15 -15.02
C LEU A 560 12.79 -16.98 -13.74
N THR A 561 13.96 -17.43 -13.31
CA THR A 561 14.13 -18.21 -12.08
C THR A 561 14.27 -17.32 -10.83
N ILE A 562 14.24 -17.88 -9.64
CA ILE A 562 14.53 -17.16 -8.38
C ILE A 562 16.01 -16.76 -8.33
N ALA A 563 16.90 -17.71 -8.63
CA ALA A 563 18.36 -17.55 -8.68
C ALA A 563 18.93 -18.49 -9.73
N PRO A 564 20.20 -18.40 -10.12
CA PRO A 564 20.84 -19.38 -11.03
C PRO A 564 20.61 -20.81 -10.55
N ASN A 565 20.09 -21.66 -11.45
CA ASN A 565 19.73 -23.07 -11.19
C ASN A 565 18.69 -23.28 -10.07
N TYR A 566 17.88 -22.27 -9.77
CA TYR A 566 16.85 -22.32 -8.73
C TYR A 566 15.52 -21.75 -9.25
N PRO A 567 14.73 -22.54 -10.02
CA PRO A 567 13.41 -22.12 -10.49
C PRO A 567 12.41 -21.98 -9.33
N LEU A 568 11.31 -21.27 -9.57
CA LEU A 568 10.16 -21.28 -8.66
C LEU A 568 9.53 -22.67 -8.67
N ALA A 569 9.57 -23.39 -7.54
CA ALA A 569 9.17 -24.79 -7.44
C ALA A 569 7.85 -25.03 -6.68
N TYR A 570 7.21 -23.98 -6.18
CA TYR A 570 5.97 -24.05 -5.41
C TYR A 570 5.17 -22.75 -5.50
N SER A 571 3.88 -22.83 -5.18
CA SER A 571 3.00 -21.67 -5.11
C SER A 571 3.50 -20.65 -4.09
N HIS A 572 3.75 -19.43 -4.52
CA HIS A 572 4.27 -18.37 -3.66
C HIS A 572 3.58 -17.03 -3.93
N ARG A 573 3.34 -16.26 -2.86
CA ARG A 573 2.62 -14.97 -2.94
C ARG A 573 3.43 -13.82 -3.53
N HIS A 574 4.76 -13.86 -3.39
CA HIS A 574 5.64 -12.86 -3.99
C HIS A 574 6.01 -13.27 -5.42
N LEU A 575 5.79 -12.36 -6.37
CA LEU A 575 6.18 -12.51 -7.78
C LEU A 575 7.54 -11.86 -8.03
N SER A 576 8.41 -11.93 -7.04
CA SER A 576 9.64 -11.14 -6.92
C SER A 576 10.68 -11.46 -8.00
N ASN A 577 10.75 -12.70 -8.48
CA ASN A 577 11.64 -13.07 -9.59
C ASN A 577 11.31 -12.36 -10.91
N MET A 578 10.13 -11.76 -11.03
CA MET A 578 9.66 -11.06 -12.22
C MET A 578 9.66 -9.53 -12.09
N LEU A 579 10.27 -8.94 -11.05
CA LEU A 579 10.33 -7.48 -10.87
C LEU A 579 10.89 -6.73 -12.08
N ALA A 580 11.81 -7.35 -12.80
CA ALA A 580 12.37 -6.79 -14.03
C ALA A 580 11.31 -6.52 -15.12
N ILE A 581 10.18 -7.25 -15.11
CA ILE A 581 9.05 -7.05 -16.02
C ILE A 581 8.13 -5.95 -15.46
N HIS A 582 7.59 -6.16 -14.27
CA HIS A 582 6.73 -5.22 -13.58
C HIS A 582 7.11 -5.17 -12.08
N PRO A 583 7.39 -4.00 -11.51
CA PRO A 583 7.11 -2.66 -12.07
C PRO A 583 8.24 -2.06 -12.93
N PHE A 584 9.45 -2.61 -12.92
CA PHE A 584 10.64 -1.91 -13.42
C PHE A 584 10.72 -1.72 -14.94
N GLY A 585 10.06 -2.54 -15.74
CA GLY A 585 10.10 -2.44 -17.21
C GLY A 585 11.51 -2.59 -17.80
N LEU A 586 12.42 -3.30 -17.11
CA LEU A 586 13.74 -3.64 -17.62
C LEU A 586 13.65 -4.70 -18.72
N LEU A 587 12.67 -5.57 -18.59
CA LEU A 587 12.28 -6.58 -19.59
C LEU A 587 10.86 -6.27 -20.07
N ASP A 588 10.71 -6.11 -21.40
CA ASP A 588 9.42 -5.76 -22.02
C ASP A 588 9.25 -6.49 -23.35
N ILE A 589 8.01 -6.83 -23.68
CA ILE A 589 7.68 -7.56 -24.92
C ILE A 589 8.08 -6.80 -26.21
N SER A 590 8.25 -5.47 -26.15
CA SER A 590 8.73 -4.68 -27.28
C SER A 590 10.20 -4.93 -27.63
N GLN A 591 10.96 -5.61 -26.78
CA GLN A 591 12.36 -5.98 -27.01
C GLN A 591 12.53 -7.17 -27.99
N GLY A 592 11.43 -7.72 -28.49
CA GLY A 592 11.42 -8.74 -29.53
C GLY A 592 10.80 -10.07 -29.11
N LYS A 593 10.63 -10.97 -30.10
CA LYS A 593 9.88 -12.22 -29.92
C LYS A 593 10.45 -13.15 -28.84
N GLU A 594 11.76 -13.21 -28.67
CA GLU A 594 12.36 -14.09 -27.66
C GLU A 594 12.13 -13.54 -26.25
N MET A 595 12.16 -12.23 -26.09
CA MET A 595 11.81 -11.58 -24.81
C MET A 595 10.31 -11.77 -24.52
N GLU A 596 9.44 -11.61 -25.51
CA GLU A 596 8.01 -11.88 -25.36
C GLU A 596 7.74 -13.32 -24.90
N LYS A 597 8.41 -14.31 -25.49
CA LYS A 597 8.31 -15.73 -25.09
C LYS A 597 8.79 -15.93 -23.65
N LEU A 598 9.93 -15.34 -23.28
CA LEU A 598 10.48 -15.42 -21.93
C LEU A 598 9.50 -14.88 -20.90
N ILE A 599 8.96 -13.68 -21.13
CA ILE A 599 8.03 -13.02 -20.23
C ILE A 599 6.74 -13.85 -20.08
N LYS A 600 6.11 -14.24 -21.20
CA LYS A 600 4.89 -15.06 -21.19
C LYS A 600 5.12 -16.41 -20.51
N ARG A 601 6.28 -17.05 -20.71
CA ARG A 601 6.63 -18.31 -20.05
C ARG A 601 6.77 -18.14 -18.54
N SER A 602 7.41 -17.04 -18.08
CA SER A 602 7.58 -16.74 -16.65
C SER A 602 6.23 -16.54 -15.93
N ILE A 603 5.31 -15.80 -16.58
CA ILE A 603 3.95 -15.60 -16.05
C ILE A 603 3.21 -16.94 -15.98
N HIS A 604 3.22 -17.70 -17.05
CA HIS A 604 2.55 -18.99 -17.14
C HIS A 604 3.09 -20.00 -16.11
N HIS A 605 4.42 -20.07 -15.93
CA HIS A 605 5.03 -20.93 -14.91
C HIS A 605 4.57 -20.56 -13.49
N THR A 606 4.45 -19.28 -13.18
CA THR A 606 3.91 -18.83 -11.88
C THR A 606 2.46 -19.33 -11.67
N GLU A 607 1.65 -19.32 -12.72
CA GLU A 607 0.27 -19.84 -12.66
C GLU A 607 0.25 -21.37 -12.56
N GLU A 608 1.17 -22.10 -13.23
CA GLU A 608 1.34 -23.55 -13.12
C GLU A 608 1.67 -24.00 -11.70
N MET A 609 2.40 -23.20 -10.90
CA MET A 609 2.70 -23.50 -9.52
C MET A 609 1.45 -23.43 -8.61
N GLY A 610 0.33 -22.97 -9.14
CA GLY A 610 -0.97 -22.92 -8.47
C GLY A 610 -1.09 -21.79 -7.47
N VAL A 611 -2.25 -21.71 -6.84
CA VAL A 611 -2.67 -20.54 -6.04
C VAL A 611 -2.61 -20.76 -4.52
N ASN A 612 -2.20 -21.94 -4.07
CA ASN A 612 -2.28 -22.32 -2.64
C ASN A 612 -1.55 -21.36 -1.70
N GLY A 613 -0.43 -20.81 -2.13
CA GLY A 613 0.37 -19.84 -1.36
C GLY A 613 0.04 -18.37 -1.66
N TRP A 614 -0.97 -18.05 -2.48
CA TRP A 614 -1.26 -16.68 -2.88
C TRP A 614 -2.06 -15.91 -1.84
N CYS A 615 -1.79 -14.59 -1.76
CA CYS A 615 -2.64 -13.61 -1.08
C CYS A 615 -3.46 -12.81 -2.10
N GLY A 616 -4.36 -11.96 -1.64
CA GLY A 616 -5.16 -11.13 -2.53
C GLY A 616 -4.30 -10.20 -3.40
N TYR A 617 -3.27 -9.57 -2.84
CA TYR A 617 -2.36 -8.72 -3.61
C TYR A 617 -1.63 -9.47 -4.74
N THR A 618 -1.43 -10.79 -4.64
CA THR A 618 -0.83 -11.58 -5.71
C THR A 618 -1.67 -11.51 -6.98
N TYR A 619 -3.00 -11.59 -6.86
CA TYR A 619 -3.92 -11.46 -7.99
C TYR A 619 -3.90 -10.05 -8.59
N SER A 620 -3.90 -9.01 -7.74
CA SER A 620 -3.80 -7.63 -8.21
C SER A 620 -2.47 -7.37 -8.92
N TRP A 621 -1.37 -7.93 -8.41
CA TRP A 621 -0.06 -7.78 -9.05
C TRP A 621 0.03 -8.61 -10.34
N LEU A 622 -0.48 -9.84 -10.35
CA LEU A 622 -0.53 -10.66 -11.56
C LEU A 622 -1.32 -9.97 -12.69
N ALA A 623 -2.39 -9.25 -12.36
CA ALA A 623 -3.15 -8.47 -13.33
C ALA A 623 -2.29 -7.39 -14.01
N ASN A 624 -1.37 -6.76 -13.28
CA ASN A 624 -0.39 -5.83 -13.87
C ASN A 624 0.55 -6.54 -14.85
N PHE A 625 1.01 -7.77 -14.55
CA PHE A 625 1.82 -8.56 -15.50
C PHE A 625 1.04 -8.92 -16.77
N HIS A 626 -0.22 -9.34 -16.62
CA HIS A 626 -1.07 -9.62 -17.78
C HIS A 626 -1.31 -8.36 -18.62
N ALA A 627 -1.51 -7.20 -18.01
CA ALA A 627 -1.63 -5.93 -18.72
C ALA A 627 -0.34 -5.61 -19.52
N ARG A 628 0.86 -5.90 -18.97
CA ARG A 628 2.15 -5.68 -19.65
C ARG A 628 2.36 -6.59 -20.87
N VAL A 629 1.70 -7.73 -20.93
CA VAL A 629 1.71 -8.61 -22.12
C VAL A 629 0.46 -8.46 -22.98
N PHE A 630 -0.31 -7.40 -22.78
CA PHE A 630 -1.54 -7.03 -23.51
C PHE A 630 -2.65 -8.07 -23.42
N ASN A 631 -2.70 -8.85 -22.34
CA ASN A 631 -3.73 -9.84 -22.07
C ASN A 631 -4.80 -9.26 -21.12
N GLY A 632 -5.72 -8.45 -21.67
CA GLY A 632 -6.77 -7.77 -20.91
C GLY A 632 -7.75 -8.75 -20.23
N ASP A 633 -8.08 -9.85 -20.89
CA ASP A 633 -9.00 -10.86 -20.33
C ASP A 633 -8.43 -11.54 -19.10
N ALA A 634 -7.15 -11.89 -19.10
CA ALA A 634 -6.50 -12.47 -17.93
C ALA A 634 -6.33 -11.45 -16.80
N ALA A 635 -5.99 -10.19 -17.13
CA ALA A 635 -5.94 -9.11 -16.15
C ALA A 635 -7.30 -8.91 -15.47
N ALA A 636 -8.38 -8.78 -16.23
CA ALA A 636 -9.73 -8.62 -15.71
C ALA A 636 -10.16 -9.82 -14.83
N ARG A 637 -9.87 -11.06 -15.25
CA ARG A 637 -10.17 -12.27 -14.44
C ARG A 637 -9.46 -12.25 -13.09
N ALA A 638 -8.17 -11.92 -13.06
CA ALA A 638 -7.40 -11.83 -11.81
C ALA A 638 -7.99 -10.77 -10.87
N LEU A 639 -8.37 -9.60 -11.40
CA LEU A 639 -9.00 -8.54 -10.63
C LEU A 639 -10.38 -8.93 -10.08
N HIS A 640 -11.20 -9.63 -10.86
CA HIS A 640 -12.48 -10.15 -10.37
C HIS A 640 -12.33 -11.16 -9.24
N ILE A 641 -11.30 -12.03 -9.29
CA ILE A 641 -10.98 -12.95 -8.18
C ILE A 641 -10.58 -12.14 -6.94
N PHE A 642 -9.69 -11.17 -7.09
CA PHE A 642 -9.29 -10.27 -6.01
C PHE A 642 -10.50 -9.63 -5.32
N ILE A 643 -11.36 -8.98 -6.09
CA ILE A 643 -12.53 -8.27 -5.57
C ILE A 643 -13.49 -9.21 -4.84
N LYS A 644 -13.78 -10.38 -5.41
CA LYS A 644 -14.78 -11.31 -4.87
C LYS A 644 -14.28 -12.12 -3.67
N ALA A 645 -13.02 -12.56 -3.71
CA ALA A 645 -12.48 -13.52 -2.74
C ALA A 645 -11.62 -12.88 -1.65
N PHE A 646 -11.04 -11.71 -1.92
CA PHE A 646 -10.06 -11.08 -1.04
C PHE A 646 -10.42 -9.66 -0.59
N CYS A 647 -11.61 -9.16 -0.91
CA CYS A 647 -12.10 -7.89 -0.37
C CYS A 647 -13.22 -8.12 0.64
N SER A 648 -13.21 -7.34 1.71
CA SER A 648 -14.32 -7.23 2.66
C SER A 648 -15.49 -6.41 2.06
N PRO A 649 -16.68 -6.38 2.70
CA PRO A 649 -17.80 -5.57 2.21
C PRO A 649 -17.51 -4.09 2.01
N ASN A 650 -16.58 -3.51 2.79
CA ASN A 650 -16.10 -2.13 2.63
C ASN A 650 -14.93 -2.01 1.63
N SER A 651 -14.64 -3.07 0.88
CA SER A 651 -13.58 -3.22 -0.10
C SER A 651 -12.14 -3.16 0.45
N PHE A 652 -11.90 -3.34 1.75
CA PHE A 652 -10.54 -3.55 2.26
C PHE A 652 -10.00 -4.91 1.80
N HIS A 653 -8.76 -4.93 1.30
CA HIS A 653 -8.07 -6.16 0.97
C HIS A 653 -7.81 -7.00 2.23
N LEU A 654 -8.30 -8.23 2.21
CA LEU A 654 -8.07 -9.26 3.22
C LEU A 654 -7.10 -10.29 2.65
N ASN A 655 -6.04 -10.62 3.40
CA ASN A 655 -4.94 -11.42 2.85
C ASN A 655 -5.33 -12.82 2.37
N GLY A 656 -6.32 -13.48 2.98
CA GLY A 656 -6.75 -14.83 2.62
C GLY A 656 -8.07 -14.88 1.85
N ASP A 657 -8.34 -16.03 1.21
CA ASP A 657 -9.59 -16.33 0.50
C ASP A 657 -10.78 -16.40 1.47
N GLN A 658 -11.61 -15.36 1.48
CA GLN A 658 -12.78 -15.27 2.34
C GLN A 658 -13.97 -16.13 1.84
N LEU A 659 -14.00 -16.48 0.57
CA LEU A 659 -15.01 -17.35 -0.01
C LEU A 659 -14.73 -18.83 0.28
N LYS A 660 -13.49 -19.18 0.59
CA LYS A 660 -13.03 -20.58 0.76
C LYS A 660 -13.36 -21.45 -0.46
N LYS A 661 -13.17 -20.88 -1.66
CA LYS A 661 -13.46 -21.52 -2.96
C LYS A 661 -12.20 -22.06 -3.65
N GLY A 662 -11.05 -22.08 -2.93
CA GLY A 662 -9.79 -22.59 -3.47
C GLY A 662 -8.98 -21.56 -4.27
N TYR A 663 -9.29 -20.28 -4.13
CA TYR A 663 -8.45 -19.21 -4.69
C TYR A 663 -7.17 -18.98 -3.87
N SER A 664 -7.08 -19.57 -2.69
CA SER A 664 -5.88 -19.66 -1.86
C SER A 664 -6.04 -20.77 -0.82
N GLY A 665 -4.93 -21.35 -0.35
CA GLY A 665 -4.88 -22.14 0.88
C GLY A 665 -4.90 -21.28 2.14
N LEU A 666 -4.62 -19.98 2.01
CA LEU A 666 -4.64 -19.01 3.11
C LEU A 666 -6.06 -18.46 3.28
N THR A 667 -6.57 -18.42 4.51
CA THR A 667 -7.94 -17.96 4.82
C THR A 667 -7.98 -16.93 5.95
N TYR A 668 -6.83 -16.38 6.36
CA TYR A 668 -6.74 -15.39 7.42
C TYR A 668 -7.17 -13.99 6.97
N ARG A 669 -7.67 -13.20 7.93
CA ARG A 669 -8.40 -11.95 7.66
C ARG A 669 -7.65 -10.64 7.82
N PRO A 670 -6.44 -10.51 8.42
CA PRO A 670 -5.88 -9.18 8.61
C PRO A 670 -5.90 -8.38 7.31
N PHE A 671 -6.40 -7.13 7.37
CA PHE A 671 -6.39 -6.30 6.18
C PHE A 671 -5.07 -5.52 6.06
N THR A 672 -4.67 -5.31 4.83
CA THR A 672 -3.59 -4.45 4.38
C THR A 672 -4.02 -3.81 3.06
N LEU A 673 -3.42 -2.70 2.63
CA LEU A 673 -4.00 -1.90 1.54
C LEU A 673 -3.30 -2.06 0.19
N GLU A 674 -2.14 -2.72 0.14
CA GLU A 674 -1.35 -2.88 -1.09
C GLU A 674 -2.11 -3.56 -2.22
N GLY A 675 -2.90 -4.59 -1.91
CA GLY A 675 -3.71 -5.30 -2.91
C GLY A 675 -4.77 -4.41 -3.53
N ASN A 676 -5.35 -3.51 -2.74
CA ASN A 676 -6.29 -2.49 -3.18
C ASN A 676 -5.66 -1.56 -4.22
N PHE A 677 -4.55 -0.95 -3.87
CA PHE A 677 -3.88 0.03 -4.73
C PHE A 677 -3.24 -0.61 -5.96
N ALA A 678 -2.71 -1.83 -5.84
CA ALA A 678 -2.24 -2.60 -7.00
C ALA A 678 -3.38 -2.97 -7.97
N CYS A 679 -4.63 -3.16 -7.46
CA CYS A 679 -5.81 -3.37 -8.29
C CYS A 679 -6.11 -2.12 -9.14
N ALA A 680 -6.11 -0.93 -8.55
CA ALA A 680 -6.29 0.32 -9.29
C ALA A 680 -5.19 0.53 -10.33
N SER A 681 -3.93 0.25 -9.98
CA SER A 681 -2.80 0.30 -10.90
C SER A 681 -2.98 -0.65 -12.09
N ALA A 682 -3.45 -1.88 -11.87
CA ALA A 682 -3.66 -2.84 -12.95
C ALA A 682 -4.74 -2.36 -13.94
N ILE A 683 -5.83 -1.78 -13.43
CA ILE A 683 -6.87 -1.17 -14.30
C ILE A 683 -6.26 -0.03 -15.13
N GLN A 684 -5.39 0.78 -14.54
CA GLN A 684 -4.69 1.87 -15.25
C GLN A 684 -3.73 1.31 -16.31
N GLU A 685 -2.95 0.26 -16.01
CA GLU A 685 -2.07 -0.42 -16.98
C GLU A 685 -2.85 -1.05 -18.15
N MET A 686 -4.09 -1.48 -17.93
CA MET A 686 -4.97 -1.93 -19.02
C MET A 686 -5.35 -0.78 -19.95
N LEU A 687 -5.47 0.44 -19.44
CA LEU A 687 -5.95 1.61 -20.17
C LEU A 687 -4.82 2.45 -20.79
N LEU A 688 -3.69 2.61 -20.08
CA LEU A 688 -2.59 3.49 -20.48
C LEU A 688 -1.25 2.96 -20.00
N GLN A 689 -0.29 2.82 -20.91
CA GLN A 689 1.11 2.47 -20.60
C GLN A 689 2.07 3.48 -21.21
N SER A 690 3.15 3.82 -20.48
CA SER A 690 4.22 4.72 -20.96
C SER A 690 5.63 4.32 -20.50
N HIS A 691 5.75 3.22 -19.77
CA HIS A 691 7.00 2.76 -19.14
C HIS A 691 8.15 2.45 -20.14
N THR A 692 7.84 2.18 -21.41
CA THR A 692 8.85 1.95 -22.46
C THR A 692 9.31 3.24 -23.16
N GLY A 693 8.84 4.40 -22.70
CA GLY A 693 9.05 5.68 -23.38
C GLY A 693 8.13 5.88 -24.59
N VAL A 694 7.27 4.91 -24.92
CA VAL A 694 6.20 5.03 -25.94
C VAL A 694 4.85 4.93 -25.24
N ILE A 695 4.02 5.97 -25.38
CA ILE A 695 2.66 5.98 -24.86
C ILE A 695 1.78 5.02 -25.68
N LYS A 696 1.13 4.07 -25.01
CA LYS A 696 0.16 3.14 -25.59
C LYS A 696 -1.18 3.32 -24.92
N VAL A 697 -2.21 3.60 -25.70
CA VAL A 697 -3.59 3.85 -25.23
C VAL A 697 -4.42 2.59 -25.48
N PHE A 698 -5.12 2.13 -24.47
CA PHE A 698 -5.92 0.89 -24.47
C PHE A 698 -5.12 -0.37 -24.86
N PRO A 699 -3.92 -0.59 -24.30
CA PRO A 699 -3.07 -1.70 -24.75
C PRO A 699 -3.60 -3.08 -24.33
N ALA A 700 -4.37 -3.19 -23.25
CA ALA A 700 -4.81 -4.46 -22.68
C ALA A 700 -6.32 -4.46 -22.37
N ILE A 701 -7.13 -4.18 -23.39
CA ILE A 701 -8.60 -4.19 -23.27
C ILE A 701 -9.11 -5.63 -23.42
N PRO A 702 -9.99 -6.12 -22.53
CA PRO A 702 -10.68 -7.39 -22.68
C PRO A 702 -11.49 -7.44 -23.98
N GLU A 703 -11.54 -8.61 -24.63
CA GLU A 703 -12.27 -8.79 -25.89
C GLU A 703 -13.77 -8.44 -25.77
N SER A 704 -14.34 -8.65 -24.59
CA SER A 704 -15.75 -8.34 -24.32
C SER A 704 -16.06 -6.83 -24.20
N TRP A 705 -15.03 -5.97 -24.04
CA TRP A 705 -15.25 -4.55 -23.90
C TRP A 705 -15.41 -3.87 -25.24
N GLN A 706 -16.59 -3.29 -25.48
CA GLN A 706 -16.88 -2.54 -26.69
C GLN A 706 -16.69 -1.02 -26.50
N ASN A 707 -16.79 -0.54 -25.25
CA ASN A 707 -16.68 0.88 -24.94
C ASN A 707 -15.85 1.05 -23.66
N ALA A 708 -14.92 2.00 -23.67
CA ALA A 708 -14.18 2.44 -22.50
C ALA A 708 -13.69 3.87 -22.73
N SER A 709 -13.53 4.63 -21.67
CA SER A 709 -12.93 5.96 -21.80
C SER A 709 -12.22 6.35 -20.50
N PHE A 710 -11.29 7.28 -20.64
CA PHE A 710 -10.67 7.92 -19.50
C PHE A 710 -10.33 9.37 -19.82
N ARG A 711 -10.27 10.21 -18.78
CA ARG A 711 -9.93 11.62 -18.88
C ARG A 711 -8.73 11.93 -17.99
N ASN A 712 -7.75 12.66 -18.55
CA ASN A 712 -6.58 13.17 -17.85
C ASN A 712 -5.72 12.12 -17.15
N MET A 713 -5.67 10.86 -17.64
CA MET A 713 -4.65 9.94 -17.16
C MET A 713 -3.27 10.47 -17.55
N ARG A 714 -2.33 10.35 -16.64
CA ARG A 714 -0.97 10.87 -16.81
C ARG A 714 -0.03 9.81 -17.38
N ALA A 715 0.77 10.19 -18.35
CA ALA A 715 1.87 9.42 -18.90
C ALA A 715 3.23 10.06 -18.53
N MET A 716 4.30 9.28 -18.60
CA MET A 716 5.67 9.78 -18.40
C MET A 716 5.99 10.91 -19.37
N GLY A 717 6.78 11.91 -18.92
CA GLY A 717 7.05 13.15 -19.66
C GLY A 717 6.03 14.27 -19.41
N ALA A 718 5.21 14.15 -18.35
CA ALA A 718 4.17 15.11 -17.97
C ALA A 718 3.12 15.34 -19.08
N PHE A 719 2.69 14.25 -19.72
CA PHE A 719 1.59 14.26 -20.70
C PHE A 719 0.29 13.80 -20.05
N LEU A 720 -0.78 14.58 -20.22
CA LEU A 720 -2.14 14.21 -19.83
C LEU A 720 -2.88 13.65 -21.05
N ILE A 721 -3.42 12.46 -20.89
CA ILE A 721 -4.07 11.71 -21.97
C ILE A 721 -5.56 11.59 -21.65
N THR A 722 -6.38 11.94 -22.64
CA THR A 722 -7.82 11.70 -22.63
C THR A 722 -8.15 10.87 -23.87
N ALA A 723 -8.85 9.75 -23.71
CA ALA A 723 -9.13 8.86 -24.85
C ALA A 723 -10.48 8.17 -24.72
N SER A 724 -11.04 7.84 -25.86
CA SER A 724 -12.27 7.06 -26.00
C SER A 724 -12.04 5.83 -26.90
N TYR A 725 -12.58 4.71 -26.44
CA TYR A 725 -12.69 3.44 -27.14
C TYR A 725 -14.16 3.13 -27.35
N LYS A 726 -14.58 2.96 -28.58
CA LYS A 726 -15.98 2.79 -28.95
C LYS A 726 -16.12 1.75 -30.04
N ASP A 727 -17.14 0.89 -29.93
CA ASP A 727 -17.43 -0.17 -30.90
C ASP A 727 -16.19 -1.02 -31.25
N GLY A 728 -15.40 -1.37 -30.20
CA GLY A 728 -14.21 -2.20 -30.34
C GLY A 728 -12.99 -1.49 -30.96
N LYS A 729 -12.97 -0.16 -31.02
CA LYS A 729 -11.86 0.62 -31.63
C LYS A 729 -11.58 1.91 -30.87
N VAL A 730 -10.35 2.38 -30.95
CA VAL A 730 -10.02 3.73 -30.44
C VAL A 730 -10.73 4.75 -31.32
N GLU A 731 -11.54 5.61 -30.69
CA GLU A 731 -12.30 6.67 -31.36
C GLU A 731 -11.46 7.94 -31.51
N TYR A 732 -10.83 8.38 -30.40
CA TYR A 732 -9.90 9.51 -30.39
C TYR A 732 -8.90 9.40 -29.24
N ILE A 733 -7.80 10.11 -29.39
CA ILE A 733 -6.81 10.36 -28.32
C ILE A 733 -6.51 11.85 -28.30
N LYS A 734 -6.64 12.48 -27.14
CA LYS A 734 -6.22 13.85 -26.90
C LYS A 734 -5.03 13.83 -25.95
N VAL A 735 -3.93 14.48 -26.35
CA VAL A 735 -2.70 14.61 -25.57
C VAL A 735 -2.50 16.08 -25.22
N GLN A 736 -2.36 16.38 -23.95
CA GLN A 736 -1.94 17.70 -23.48
C GLN A 736 -0.57 17.60 -22.83
N SER A 737 0.38 18.40 -23.26
CA SER A 737 1.70 18.48 -22.63
C SER A 737 1.72 19.58 -21.57
N GLU A 738 2.07 19.25 -20.34
CA GLU A 738 2.20 20.27 -19.28
C GLU A 738 3.56 20.99 -19.33
N LYS A 739 4.63 20.28 -19.66
CA LYS A 739 6.00 20.79 -19.60
C LYS A 739 6.67 21.02 -20.96
N GLY A 740 6.02 20.60 -22.05
CA GLY A 740 6.66 20.50 -23.35
C GLY A 740 7.49 19.23 -23.50
N GLY A 741 8.24 19.14 -24.60
CA GLY A 741 9.15 18.02 -24.86
C GLY A 741 8.68 17.05 -25.91
N LYS A 742 9.45 15.96 -26.07
CA LYS A 742 9.25 14.97 -27.12
C LYS A 742 8.21 13.94 -26.75
N LEU A 743 7.05 14.01 -27.39
CA LEU A 743 6.01 12.99 -27.30
C LEU A 743 6.38 11.81 -28.23
N LYS A 744 6.31 10.58 -27.69
CA LYS A 744 6.32 9.35 -28.47
C LYS A 744 5.06 8.57 -28.16
N ILE A 745 4.24 8.31 -29.17
CA ILE A 745 2.95 7.64 -29.01
C ILE A 745 2.73 6.60 -30.10
N PHE A 746 2.22 5.43 -29.73
CA PHE A 746 1.70 4.49 -30.71
C PHE A 746 0.34 5.01 -31.20
N ASN A 747 0.30 5.42 -32.47
CA ASN A 747 -0.92 5.90 -33.11
C ASN A 747 -1.72 4.69 -33.62
N PRO A 748 -2.90 4.37 -33.03
CA PRO A 748 -3.70 3.21 -33.43
C PRO A 748 -4.34 3.35 -34.82
N PHE A 749 -4.45 4.59 -35.35
CA PHE A 749 -5.03 4.87 -36.66
C PHE A 749 -4.04 4.60 -37.78
N THR A 750 -2.77 4.97 -37.59
CA THR A 750 -1.69 4.71 -38.55
C THR A 750 -0.93 3.40 -38.28
N LYS A 751 -1.13 2.79 -37.11
CA LYS A 751 -0.42 1.61 -36.58
C LYS A 751 1.11 1.78 -36.51
N LYS A 752 1.56 3.01 -36.25
CA LYS A 752 2.97 3.39 -36.15
C LYS A 752 3.25 4.13 -34.86
N VAL A 753 4.50 4.08 -34.39
CA VAL A 753 5.00 4.99 -33.37
C VAL A 753 5.27 6.34 -34.04
N GLU A 754 4.64 7.38 -33.54
CA GLU A 754 4.83 8.75 -33.99
C GLU A 754 5.62 9.53 -32.92
N GLU A 755 6.54 10.35 -33.37
CA GLU A 755 7.34 11.23 -32.55
C GLU A 755 7.04 12.70 -32.94
N MET A 756 6.82 13.55 -31.96
CA MET A 756 6.57 14.96 -32.21
C MET A 756 7.01 15.83 -31.02
N GLU A 757 7.55 16.99 -31.31
CA GLU A 757 7.82 18.01 -30.29
C GLU A 757 6.52 18.73 -29.91
N MET A 758 6.32 18.92 -28.61
CA MET A 758 5.19 19.68 -28.07
C MET A 758 5.70 20.82 -27.17
N LYS A 759 4.98 21.94 -27.22
CA LYS A 759 5.22 23.06 -26.28
C LYS A 759 4.48 22.83 -24.97
N ALA A 760 4.93 23.47 -23.90
CA ALA A 760 4.19 23.48 -22.64
C ALA A 760 2.78 24.09 -22.85
N GLY A 761 1.75 23.43 -22.35
CA GLY A 761 0.34 23.78 -22.53
C GLY A 761 -0.28 23.35 -23.86
N GLU A 762 0.54 22.85 -24.82
CA GLU A 762 0.02 22.44 -26.13
C GLU A 762 -0.86 21.19 -26.03
N THR A 763 -1.92 21.18 -26.84
CA THR A 763 -2.85 20.05 -26.98
C THR A 763 -2.86 19.57 -28.41
N LYS A 764 -2.78 18.23 -28.60
CA LYS A 764 -2.94 17.57 -29.91
C LYS A 764 -4.01 16.48 -29.83
N SER A 765 -4.73 16.28 -30.91
CA SER A 765 -5.72 15.22 -31.06
C SER A 765 -5.35 14.28 -32.20
N LEU A 766 -5.51 12.98 -31.97
CA LEU A 766 -5.39 11.92 -32.96
C LEU A 766 -6.76 11.29 -33.14
N SER A 767 -7.23 11.22 -34.38
CA SER A 767 -8.48 10.56 -34.77
C SER A 767 -8.35 10.10 -36.22
N HIS A 768 -9.36 9.39 -36.75
CA HIS A 768 -9.43 9.03 -38.16
C HIS A 768 -9.48 10.24 -39.06
#